data_09dbee9debe38f9ee43f181ea56b5ee2
#
_entry.id   09dbee9debe38f9ee43f181ea56b5ee2
#
_cell.length_a   1.000
_cell.length_b   1.000
_cell.length_c   1.000
_cell.angle_alpha   90.00
_cell.angle_beta   90.00
_cell.angle_gamma   90.00
#
_symmetry.space_group_name_H-M   'P 1'
#
loop_
_entity.id
_entity.type
_entity.pdbx_description
1 polymer ?
#
loop_
_entity_poly.entity_id
_entity_poly.type
_entity_poly.pdbx_seq_one_letter_code
_entity_poly.pdbx_strand_id
1 'polypeptide(L)'
;ASTCVPGNCRLYVGAAGGGVWITDDALALPARWRASSAGMQSNSIGSITIDPTDPSGRTIYAGTGEPNGSTDSEAGIGLYKSTNSGQTWRLVEGSVGVSRDRSIAAVAVDPTNASHLLIGTAVARHGHSAVYGGRHTPPGAPPIGIYESTNGGQTWAAALILPQDTTTPSTSGGDFFKGGISDIQLDKLDPTTVYASTFVFGVWRRSPHLDATATFQQILTGNDQASPAATQVERAQIALTVKAGHTRVYAGLGNGATAHSNLWRADNADQPAALLLASKASGSGAGGLWKNLSNPVPGTPGYASYDWCGGQCSYDMPIATPAGQPDNIWIGAQMQYADIGQGAIGAPSPSNGRTIQRSVTGGESFTDMTNDTQSPPLGMHPDQHAIVFASSNPDIAFLGSDGGVVRTSGQFADTSSSCNDPKRKNTGANLVDCEMWLKAIPTRIFSLNAGLATLQYQHVSINPHNPRSDVMGGTQDNGTWAWSGAPTSWFESVGGDGGLSGTDVATPNTRIHSYTGTEFDINFHGTAVGKWDYISGPMHFNDTEFGAFYAPVELDPSISGTIFAGMQHVWRTQDNGGSRAYLDANCNEQAYNSNIPDSVAINCGDWVAIGGGDQVGEPGDLTGPAFGPDRQGFYIVAIARAASDQNVMWAATRTGRLFVSTNAQAAPAAVHYNRIDSAATPGRFVSNIVVDPTNANHAWISYSGYNAFTPNTPGHVFDVHYNRATGTATFVDLSYNLGDQPITAIARDSQTGNLYAATDFGVLELRNGRTVWRQAASGLPPVAVYSLALSTQGRVLYAGTHGRSIYQLDLSGDNENSGGGGGGGGGGNGG
;
A
#
# COMPACT_ATOMS: atom_id res chain seq x y z
N ALA A 1 -0.51 -22.85 17.06
CA ALA A 1 0.40 -23.76 17.77
C ALA A 1 0.20 -23.61 19.27
N SER A 2 0.06 -24.70 20.00
CA SER A 2 -0.15 -24.68 21.46
C SER A 2 1.10 -24.26 22.26
N THR A 3 2.25 -24.16 21.62
CA THR A 3 3.51 -23.81 22.28
C THR A 3 4.38 -22.96 21.36
N CYS A 4 4.72 -21.75 21.81
CA CYS A 4 5.73 -20.90 21.19
C CYS A 4 6.94 -20.84 22.15
N VAL A 5 7.93 -21.71 21.89
CA VAL A 5 9.17 -21.79 22.66
C VAL A 5 10.35 -21.76 21.68
N PRO A 6 11.57 -21.39 22.12
CA PRO A 6 12.75 -21.43 21.25
C PRO A 6 12.90 -22.79 20.54
N GLY A 7 13.10 -22.76 19.23
CA GLY A 7 13.14 -23.95 18.37
C GLY A 7 11.77 -24.46 17.89
N ASN A 8 10.67 -23.94 18.40
CA ASN A 8 9.32 -24.35 18.02
C ASN A 8 8.30 -23.21 18.25
N CYS A 9 8.41 -22.14 17.46
CA CYS A 9 7.48 -21.03 17.47
C CYS A 9 7.09 -20.68 16.04
N ARG A 10 6.18 -21.45 15.45
CA ARG A 10 5.76 -21.22 14.07
C ARG A 10 4.90 -19.98 13.94
N LEU A 11 5.27 -19.11 12.99
CA LEU A 11 4.53 -17.91 12.65
C LEU A 11 4.18 -17.93 11.16
N TYR A 12 2.94 -17.61 10.84
CA TYR A 12 2.44 -17.37 9.49
C TYR A 12 2.24 -15.87 9.32
N VAL A 13 2.68 -15.34 8.18
CA VAL A 13 2.48 -13.94 7.78
C VAL A 13 1.77 -13.93 6.45
N GLY A 14 0.63 -13.25 6.39
CA GLY A 14 -0.06 -12.88 5.14
C GLY A 14 0.34 -11.46 4.79
N ALA A 15 1.11 -11.31 3.71
CA ALA A 15 1.51 -10.00 3.22
C ALA A 15 0.48 -9.46 2.24
N ALA A 16 0.24 -8.15 2.25
CA ALA A 16 -0.77 -7.46 1.44
C ALA A 16 -0.68 -7.80 -0.06
N GLY A 17 0.53 -7.75 -0.64
CA GLY A 17 0.80 -8.20 -2.02
C GLY A 17 1.77 -9.39 -2.10
N GLY A 18 2.38 -9.81 -0.97
CA GLY A 18 3.53 -10.70 -0.92
C GLY A 18 3.22 -12.19 -0.71
N GLY A 19 1.95 -12.57 -0.57
CA GLY A 19 1.55 -13.95 -0.32
C GLY A 19 1.73 -14.39 1.13
N VAL A 20 1.68 -15.70 1.35
CA VAL A 20 1.88 -16.31 2.67
C VAL A 20 3.34 -16.65 2.88
N TRP A 21 3.87 -16.27 4.04
CA TRP A 21 5.22 -16.59 4.50
C TRP A 21 5.18 -17.36 5.81
N ILE A 22 6.13 -18.25 5.99
CA ILE A 22 6.19 -19.13 7.17
C ILE A 22 7.60 -19.16 7.72
N THR A 23 7.72 -19.01 9.04
CA THR A 23 8.89 -19.43 9.80
C THR A 23 8.50 -20.49 10.81
N ASP A 24 9.34 -21.49 11.03
CA ASP A 24 9.09 -22.54 12.02
C ASP A 24 9.55 -22.13 13.42
N ASP A 25 10.39 -21.08 13.53
CA ASP A 25 10.78 -20.47 14.80
C ASP A 25 10.93 -18.95 14.70
N ALA A 26 9.89 -18.24 15.05
CA ALA A 26 9.87 -16.77 15.11
C ALA A 26 10.62 -16.18 16.33
N LEU A 27 11.11 -17.03 17.24
CA LEU A 27 11.98 -16.59 18.35
C LEU A 27 13.46 -16.65 17.97
N ALA A 28 13.82 -17.36 16.89
CA ALA A 28 15.18 -17.39 16.36
C ALA A 28 15.58 -16.05 15.70
N LEU A 29 16.89 -15.76 15.71
CA LEU A 29 17.47 -14.59 15.05
C LEU A 29 18.69 -15.01 14.23
N PRO A 30 18.69 -14.79 12.90
CA PRO A 30 17.55 -14.35 12.11
C PRO A 30 16.44 -15.40 12.04
N ALA A 31 15.19 -14.94 11.91
CA ALA A 31 14.08 -15.82 11.56
C ALA A 31 14.31 -16.35 10.13
N ARG A 32 13.99 -17.64 9.92
CA ARG A 32 14.14 -18.26 8.59
C ARG A 32 12.79 -18.33 7.91
N TRP A 33 12.58 -17.48 6.93
CA TRP A 33 11.34 -17.41 6.16
C TRP A 33 11.38 -18.30 4.93
N ARG A 34 10.22 -18.83 4.58
CA ARG A 34 9.96 -19.45 3.29
C ARG A 34 8.62 -18.98 2.75
N ALA A 35 8.58 -18.68 1.46
CA ALA A 35 7.33 -18.38 0.77
C ALA A 35 6.44 -19.61 0.73
N SER A 36 5.13 -19.42 0.92
CA SER A 36 4.15 -20.47 1.07
C SER A 36 2.88 -20.18 0.25
N SER A 37 3.04 -19.76 -1.01
CA SER A 37 1.90 -19.46 -1.88
C SER A 37 1.68 -20.48 -2.99
N ALA A 38 2.26 -21.69 -2.87
CA ALA A 38 2.12 -22.72 -3.90
C ALA A 38 0.66 -23.15 -4.09
N GLY A 39 0.15 -22.99 -5.31
CA GLY A 39 -1.24 -23.24 -5.68
C GLY A 39 -2.19 -22.07 -5.54
N MET A 40 -1.73 -20.91 -5.04
CA MET A 40 -2.51 -19.67 -5.02
C MET A 40 -2.42 -18.94 -6.37
N GLN A 41 -3.52 -18.35 -6.78
CA GLN A 41 -3.62 -17.53 -8.00
C GLN A 41 -3.57 -16.02 -7.72
N SER A 42 -3.42 -15.64 -6.45
CA SER A 42 -3.20 -14.28 -5.98
C SER A 42 -2.23 -14.32 -4.81
N ASN A 43 -1.34 -13.33 -4.72
CA ASN A 43 -0.45 -13.13 -3.58
C ASN A 43 -0.93 -12.02 -2.63
N SER A 44 -2.10 -11.45 -2.83
CA SER A 44 -2.69 -10.52 -1.87
C SER A 44 -3.42 -11.30 -0.77
N ILE A 45 -3.03 -11.08 0.50
CA ILE A 45 -3.58 -11.80 1.65
C ILE A 45 -4.17 -10.81 2.66
N GLY A 46 -5.47 -10.91 2.91
CA GLY A 46 -6.18 -10.06 3.87
C GLY A 46 -6.33 -10.70 5.25
N SER A 47 -6.37 -12.02 5.32
CA SER A 47 -6.52 -12.72 6.61
C SER A 47 -5.95 -14.13 6.59
N ILE A 48 -5.44 -14.58 7.74
CA ILE A 48 -4.99 -15.97 7.96
C ILE A 48 -5.59 -16.49 9.26
N THR A 49 -6.20 -17.67 9.20
CA THR A 49 -6.78 -18.33 10.37
C THR A 49 -6.34 -19.79 10.43
N ILE A 50 -5.81 -20.20 11.58
CA ILE A 50 -5.55 -21.62 11.87
C ILE A 50 -6.87 -22.24 12.30
N ASP A 51 -7.24 -23.36 11.73
CA ASP A 51 -8.46 -24.10 12.08
C ASP A 51 -8.41 -24.54 13.56
N PRO A 52 -9.28 -24.04 14.43
CA PRO A 52 -9.26 -24.39 15.86
C PRO A 52 -9.71 -25.82 16.13
N THR A 53 -10.35 -26.49 15.16
CA THR A 53 -10.77 -27.88 15.29
C THR A 53 -9.64 -28.87 14.99
N ASP A 54 -8.54 -28.41 14.37
CA ASP A 54 -7.37 -29.20 14.07
C ASP A 54 -6.29 -29.03 15.16
N PRO A 55 -6.16 -29.97 16.11
CA PRO A 55 -5.19 -29.85 17.19
C PRO A 55 -3.73 -29.95 16.71
N SER A 56 -3.50 -30.41 15.47
CA SER A 56 -2.17 -30.42 14.87
C SER A 56 -1.75 -29.05 14.35
N GLY A 57 -2.68 -28.09 14.19
CA GLY A 57 -2.46 -26.77 13.62
C GLY A 57 -2.00 -26.79 12.15
N ARG A 58 -2.27 -27.89 11.42
CA ARG A 58 -1.86 -28.05 10.01
C ARG A 58 -2.88 -27.50 9.02
N THR A 59 -4.15 -27.41 9.47
CA THR A 59 -5.23 -26.86 8.66
C THR A 59 -5.30 -25.35 8.85
N ILE A 60 -5.19 -24.61 7.74
CA ILE A 60 -5.10 -23.14 7.72
C ILE A 60 -5.97 -22.62 6.60
N TYR A 61 -6.63 -21.52 6.85
CA TYR A 61 -7.35 -20.76 5.85
C TYR A 61 -6.62 -19.43 5.58
N ALA A 62 -6.60 -19.01 4.31
CA ALA A 62 -6.11 -17.70 3.88
C ALA A 62 -7.17 -17.02 3.01
N GLY A 63 -7.68 -15.90 3.47
CA GLY A 63 -8.54 -15.01 2.71
C GLY A 63 -7.68 -14.11 1.83
N THR A 64 -7.92 -14.11 0.51
CA THR A 64 -7.18 -13.27 -0.41
C THR A 64 -7.79 -11.88 -0.56
N GLY A 65 -6.99 -10.92 -1.02
CA GLY A 65 -7.32 -9.50 -1.13
C GLY A 65 -6.97 -8.72 0.13
N GLU A 66 -6.52 -7.48 -0.03
CA GLU A 66 -6.17 -6.60 1.08
C GLU A 66 -7.38 -5.76 1.52
N PRO A 67 -7.82 -5.82 2.78
CA PRO A 67 -9.03 -5.17 3.27
C PRO A 67 -8.82 -3.76 3.84
N ASN A 68 -7.59 -3.27 3.90
CA ASN A 68 -7.30 -1.97 4.50
C ASN A 68 -7.90 -0.83 3.67
N GLY A 69 -8.42 0.20 4.34
CA GLY A 69 -9.09 1.33 3.71
C GLY A 69 -8.12 2.29 3.03
N SER A 70 -7.42 1.80 2.03
CA SER A 70 -6.44 2.51 1.22
C SER A 70 -6.82 2.48 -0.25
N THR A 71 -6.22 3.34 -1.06
CA THR A 71 -6.35 3.30 -2.51
C THR A 71 -5.56 2.14 -3.13
N ASP A 72 -4.59 1.60 -2.41
CA ASP A 72 -3.73 0.50 -2.83
C ASP A 72 -4.25 -0.90 -2.44
N SER A 73 -5.42 -0.98 -1.79
CA SER A 73 -6.03 -2.27 -1.46
C SER A 73 -6.18 -3.17 -2.68
N GLU A 74 -5.65 -4.39 -2.59
CA GLU A 74 -5.54 -5.34 -3.70
C GLU A 74 -6.70 -6.32 -3.70
N ALA A 75 -7.27 -6.63 -4.87
CA ALA A 75 -8.38 -7.57 -5.00
C ALA A 75 -7.92 -9.02 -4.92
N GLY A 76 -8.74 -9.83 -4.25
CA GLY A 76 -8.54 -11.27 -4.09
C GLY A 76 -9.34 -12.11 -5.08
N ILE A 77 -9.15 -13.43 -4.98
CA ILE A 77 -9.85 -14.42 -5.81
C ILE A 77 -10.85 -15.22 -4.98
N GLY A 78 -10.55 -15.42 -3.70
CA GLY A 78 -11.39 -16.22 -2.83
C GLY A 78 -10.68 -16.69 -1.57
N LEU A 79 -11.30 -17.64 -0.88
CA LEU A 79 -10.75 -18.30 0.30
C LEU A 79 -9.90 -19.51 -0.12
N TYR A 80 -8.68 -19.61 0.39
CA TYR A 80 -7.82 -20.76 0.22
C TYR A 80 -7.71 -21.57 1.50
N LYS A 81 -7.53 -22.89 1.35
CA LYS A 81 -7.32 -23.84 2.45
C LYS A 81 -6.05 -24.63 2.23
N SER A 82 -5.23 -24.75 3.26
CA SER A 82 -4.13 -25.72 3.36
C SER A 82 -4.45 -26.74 4.44
N THR A 83 -4.07 -28.01 4.23
CA THR A 83 -4.16 -29.07 5.23
C THR A 83 -2.79 -29.65 5.59
N ASN A 84 -1.71 -29.00 5.13
CA ASN A 84 -0.33 -29.46 5.29
C ASN A 84 0.61 -28.36 5.79
N SER A 85 0.12 -27.53 6.71
CA SER A 85 0.88 -26.43 7.32
C SER A 85 1.36 -25.38 6.31
N GLY A 86 0.54 -25.09 5.30
CA GLY A 86 0.84 -24.07 4.30
C GLY A 86 1.81 -24.52 3.19
N GLN A 87 2.16 -25.81 3.08
CA GLN A 87 3.02 -26.27 2.00
C GLN A 87 2.35 -26.15 0.63
N THR A 88 1.04 -26.40 0.58
CA THR A 88 0.22 -26.21 -0.61
C THR A 88 -1.15 -25.66 -0.22
N TRP A 89 -1.75 -24.91 -1.15
CA TRP A 89 -3.04 -24.30 -0.97
C TRP A 89 -4.01 -24.73 -2.06
N ARG A 90 -5.28 -24.83 -1.71
CA ARG A 90 -6.37 -25.09 -2.64
C ARG A 90 -7.46 -24.03 -2.46
N LEU A 91 -7.96 -23.52 -3.56
CA LEU A 91 -9.10 -22.62 -3.57
C LEU A 91 -10.34 -23.37 -3.05
N VAL A 92 -11.06 -22.73 -2.14
CA VAL A 92 -12.39 -23.18 -1.72
C VAL A 92 -13.37 -22.66 -2.77
N GLU A 93 -13.61 -23.46 -3.81
CA GLU A 93 -14.31 -23.03 -5.04
C GLU A 93 -15.66 -22.35 -4.79
N GLY A 94 -16.42 -22.80 -3.78
CA GLY A 94 -17.70 -22.18 -3.41
C GLY A 94 -17.57 -20.73 -2.94
N SER A 95 -16.37 -20.31 -2.46
CA SER A 95 -16.14 -18.93 -2.00
C SER A 95 -16.04 -17.92 -3.13
N VAL A 96 -15.71 -18.35 -4.35
CA VAL A 96 -15.49 -17.48 -5.51
C VAL A 96 -16.72 -16.62 -5.80
N GLY A 97 -17.91 -17.19 -5.74
CA GLY A 97 -19.16 -16.49 -6.03
C GLY A 97 -19.50 -15.34 -5.07
N VAL A 98 -18.86 -15.29 -3.90
CA VAL A 98 -19.15 -14.28 -2.85
C VAL A 98 -17.94 -13.43 -2.48
N SER A 99 -16.73 -13.76 -2.95
CA SER A 99 -15.51 -13.03 -2.56
C SER A 99 -14.51 -12.78 -3.68
N ARG A 100 -14.77 -13.23 -4.91
CA ARG A 100 -13.93 -12.85 -6.05
C ARG A 100 -13.97 -11.35 -6.25
N ASP A 101 -12.81 -10.75 -6.57
CA ASP A 101 -12.69 -9.31 -6.80
C ASP A 101 -13.00 -8.45 -5.56
N ARG A 102 -12.98 -9.09 -4.38
CA ARG A 102 -13.10 -8.47 -3.06
C ARG A 102 -11.88 -8.86 -2.21
N SER A 103 -11.74 -8.21 -1.05
CA SER A 103 -10.84 -8.66 0.00
C SER A 103 -11.60 -9.47 1.06
N ILE A 104 -10.94 -10.48 1.62
CA ILE A 104 -11.46 -11.24 2.78
C ILE A 104 -10.72 -10.76 4.02
N ALA A 105 -11.35 -9.85 4.76
CA ALA A 105 -10.77 -9.21 5.94
C ALA A 105 -10.69 -10.14 7.16
N ALA A 106 -11.63 -11.09 7.26
CA ALA A 106 -11.67 -12.03 8.37
C ALA A 106 -12.18 -13.40 7.92
N VAL A 107 -11.64 -14.44 8.53
CA VAL A 107 -12.12 -15.82 8.42
C VAL A 107 -12.34 -16.36 9.83
N ALA A 108 -13.56 -16.73 10.18
CA ALA A 108 -13.87 -17.39 11.43
C ALA A 108 -14.29 -18.85 11.16
N VAL A 109 -13.74 -19.78 11.95
CA VAL A 109 -14.04 -21.21 11.93
C VAL A 109 -14.65 -21.58 13.26
N ASP A 110 -15.81 -22.20 13.26
CA ASP A 110 -16.45 -22.67 14.49
C ASP A 110 -15.58 -23.74 15.18
N PRO A 111 -15.12 -23.51 16.41
CA PRO A 111 -14.22 -24.43 17.10
C PRO A 111 -14.87 -25.79 17.44
N THR A 112 -16.19 -25.90 17.28
CA THR A 112 -16.93 -27.15 17.51
C THR A 112 -17.33 -27.85 16.20
N ASN A 113 -17.22 -27.14 15.05
CA ASN A 113 -17.64 -27.67 13.74
C ASN A 113 -16.80 -27.08 12.60
N ALA A 114 -15.80 -27.79 12.14
CA ALA A 114 -14.92 -27.41 11.03
C ALA A 114 -15.63 -27.12 9.69
N SER A 115 -16.90 -27.55 9.55
CA SER A 115 -17.71 -27.28 8.34
C SER A 115 -18.45 -25.94 8.43
N HIS A 116 -18.46 -25.29 9.58
CA HIS A 116 -19.11 -24.00 9.78
C HIS A 116 -18.07 -22.88 9.71
N LEU A 117 -18.17 -22.06 8.67
CA LEU A 117 -17.24 -20.99 8.32
C LEU A 117 -17.98 -19.69 8.12
N LEU A 118 -17.37 -18.59 8.56
CA LEU A 118 -17.79 -17.23 8.20
C LEU A 118 -16.61 -16.51 7.54
N ILE A 119 -16.90 -15.73 6.50
CA ILE A 119 -15.95 -14.78 5.91
C ILE A 119 -16.54 -13.38 5.91
N GLY A 120 -15.70 -12.40 6.23
CA GLY A 120 -16.03 -10.98 6.12
C GLY A 120 -15.32 -10.39 4.91
N THR A 121 -16.09 -9.76 4.00
CA THR A 121 -15.54 -9.16 2.79
C THR A 121 -15.58 -7.63 2.86
N ALA A 122 -14.57 -7.01 2.22
CA ALA A 122 -14.47 -5.56 2.05
C ALA A 122 -14.11 -5.21 0.60
N VAL A 123 -14.04 -3.92 0.31
CA VAL A 123 -13.63 -3.42 -1.02
C VAL A 123 -12.18 -3.78 -1.31
N ALA A 124 -11.90 -4.03 -2.58
CA ALA A 124 -10.56 -4.20 -3.10
C ALA A 124 -10.52 -3.85 -4.59
N ARG A 125 -9.32 -3.64 -5.15
CA ARG A 125 -9.10 -3.03 -6.47
C ARG A 125 -8.01 -3.73 -7.25
N HIS A 126 -8.00 -3.50 -8.56
CA HIS A 126 -6.90 -3.83 -9.47
C HIS A 126 -6.50 -2.62 -10.32
N GLY A 127 -5.30 -2.64 -10.86
CA GLY A 127 -4.77 -1.62 -11.76
C GLY A 127 -3.53 -0.92 -11.23
N HIS A 128 -3.09 0.10 -11.96
CA HIS A 128 -1.87 0.84 -11.62
C HIS A 128 -2.02 1.58 -10.29
N SER A 129 -1.04 1.37 -9.41
CA SER A 129 -1.00 2.04 -8.11
C SER A 129 -0.68 3.52 -8.27
N ALA A 130 -1.46 4.34 -7.65
CA ALA A 130 -1.16 5.70 -7.20
C ALA A 130 -2.33 6.13 -6.33
N VAL A 131 -2.13 6.91 -5.31
CA VAL A 131 -3.20 7.28 -4.35
C VAL A 131 -4.45 7.85 -5.04
N TYR A 132 -4.33 8.42 -6.23
CA TYR A 132 -5.47 8.81 -7.06
C TYR A 132 -5.40 8.20 -8.46
N GLY A 133 -4.81 6.99 -8.56
CA GLY A 133 -4.45 6.37 -9.82
C GLY A 133 -5.54 5.59 -10.53
N GLY A 134 -5.11 4.64 -11.34
CA GLY A 134 -5.94 3.83 -12.21
C GLY A 134 -6.49 2.56 -11.57
N ARG A 135 -6.60 2.47 -10.24
CA ARG A 135 -7.13 1.28 -9.55
C ARG A 135 -8.63 1.39 -9.35
N HIS A 136 -9.32 0.32 -9.66
CA HIS A 136 -10.78 0.22 -9.54
C HIS A 136 -11.21 -1.15 -9.07
N THR A 137 -12.36 -1.21 -8.38
CA THR A 137 -13.03 -2.49 -8.13
C THR A 137 -13.41 -3.13 -9.47
N PRO A 138 -13.09 -4.41 -9.70
CA PRO A 138 -13.46 -5.11 -10.91
C PRO A 138 -14.97 -5.11 -11.15
N PRO A 139 -15.40 -4.99 -12.42
CA PRO A 139 -16.82 -5.00 -12.75
C PRO A 139 -17.48 -6.33 -12.37
N GLY A 140 -18.66 -6.24 -11.71
CA GLY A 140 -19.41 -7.43 -11.31
C GLY A 140 -18.95 -8.07 -10.01
N ALA A 141 -18.06 -7.44 -9.25
CA ALA A 141 -17.68 -7.91 -7.92
C ALA A 141 -18.94 -8.04 -7.01
N PRO A 142 -19.05 -9.14 -6.21
CA PRO A 142 -20.23 -9.38 -5.38
C PRO A 142 -20.39 -8.33 -4.28
N PRO A 143 -21.56 -8.19 -3.64
CA PRO A 143 -21.75 -7.33 -2.48
C PRO A 143 -20.76 -7.65 -1.37
N ILE A 144 -20.26 -6.61 -0.66
CA ILE A 144 -19.44 -6.79 0.54
C ILE A 144 -20.32 -7.10 1.76
N GLY A 145 -19.81 -7.91 2.71
CA GLY A 145 -20.54 -8.28 3.90
C GLY A 145 -20.02 -9.54 4.58
N ILE A 146 -20.85 -10.15 5.42
CA ILE A 146 -20.56 -11.44 6.04
C ILE A 146 -21.28 -12.54 5.24
N TYR A 147 -20.51 -13.55 4.86
CA TYR A 147 -21.03 -14.77 4.23
C TYR A 147 -20.74 -15.97 5.11
N GLU A 148 -21.66 -16.90 5.15
CA GLU A 148 -21.64 -18.08 6.01
C GLU A 148 -21.78 -19.37 5.20
N SER A 149 -21.00 -20.37 5.54
CA SER A 149 -21.08 -21.72 5.00
C SER A 149 -21.23 -22.72 6.14
N THR A 150 -22.13 -23.69 5.99
CA THR A 150 -22.33 -24.80 6.95
C THR A 150 -21.86 -26.15 6.39
N ASN A 151 -21.18 -26.14 5.23
CA ASN A 151 -20.76 -27.34 4.52
C ASN A 151 -19.28 -27.27 4.06
N GLY A 152 -18.44 -26.62 4.87
CA GLY A 152 -17.00 -26.54 4.63
C GLY A 152 -16.60 -25.65 3.45
N GLY A 153 -17.43 -24.67 3.10
CA GLY A 153 -17.18 -23.71 2.04
C GLY A 153 -17.67 -24.15 0.65
N GLN A 154 -18.44 -25.24 0.54
CA GLN A 154 -18.99 -25.66 -0.76
C GLN A 154 -20.07 -24.70 -1.27
N THR A 155 -20.90 -24.18 -0.35
CA THR A 155 -21.88 -23.14 -0.64
C THR A 155 -21.88 -22.08 0.45
N TRP A 156 -22.25 -20.85 0.07
CA TRP A 156 -22.26 -19.69 0.95
C TRP A 156 -23.57 -18.93 0.85
N ALA A 157 -24.05 -18.42 1.96
CA ALA A 157 -25.21 -17.54 2.06
C ALA A 157 -24.82 -16.22 2.73
N ALA A 158 -25.45 -15.12 2.33
CA ALA A 158 -25.25 -13.84 2.99
C ALA A 158 -25.84 -13.88 4.41
N ALA A 159 -25.02 -13.57 5.43
CA ALA A 159 -25.42 -13.50 6.83
C ALA A 159 -25.62 -12.04 7.30
N LEU A 160 -24.86 -11.10 6.76
CA LEU A 160 -25.01 -9.67 6.99
C LEU A 160 -24.57 -8.89 5.75
N ILE A 161 -25.49 -8.14 5.16
CA ILE A 161 -25.21 -7.15 4.11
C ILE A 161 -25.69 -5.80 4.62
N LEU A 162 -24.76 -4.86 4.77
CA LEU A 162 -25.03 -3.49 5.20
C LEU A 162 -25.22 -2.58 3.99
N PRO A 163 -25.81 -1.39 4.15
CA PRO A 163 -25.88 -0.42 3.08
C PRO A 163 -24.50 -0.09 2.51
N GLN A 164 -24.36 -0.25 1.20
CA GLN A 164 -23.13 0.02 0.47
C GLN A 164 -23.34 1.25 -0.41
N ASP A 165 -22.27 1.97 -0.69
CA ASP A 165 -22.34 2.97 -1.72
C ASP A 165 -22.16 2.28 -3.09
N THR A 166 -23.22 2.27 -3.87
CA THR A 166 -23.24 1.70 -5.23
C THR A 166 -23.24 2.78 -6.31
N THR A 167 -23.23 4.04 -5.92
CA THR A 167 -23.28 5.16 -6.83
C THR A 167 -21.91 5.40 -7.45
N THR A 168 -21.73 4.80 -8.59
CA THR A 168 -20.68 5.04 -9.58
C THR A 168 -19.27 4.59 -9.19
N PRO A 169 -18.60 3.86 -10.08
CA PRO A 169 -17.15 3.79 -10.01
C PRO A 169 -16.66 5.23 -10.13
N SER A 170 -16.23 5.82 -9.04
CA SER A 170 -15.75 7.17 -9.08
C SER A 170 -14.51 7.17 -9.95
N THR A 171 -14.47 8.08 -10.91
CA THR A 171 -13.24 8.40 -11.66
C THR A 171 -12.11 8.85 -10.73
N SER A 172 -12.40 9.05 -9.46
CA SER A 172 -11.47 9.44 -8.39
C SER A 172 -10.93 8.29 -7.52
N GLY A 173 -11.21 7.02 -7.85
CA GLY A 173 -10.74 5.87 -7.06
C GLY A 173 -11.52 5.61 -5.76
N GLY A 174 -12.64 6.31 -5.55
CA GLY A 174 -13.46 6.20 -4.36
C GLY A 174 -14.48 5.06 -4.41
N ASP A 175 -14.06 3.82 -4.56
CA ASP A 175 -14.88 2.69 -4.21
C ASP A 175 -14.90 2.63 -2.69
N PHE A 176 -16.03 2.91 -2.10
CA PHE A 176 -16.16 3.19 -0.68
C PHE A 176 -16.17 1.91 0.15
N PHE A 177 -15.43 1.91 1.25
CA PHE A 177 -15.37 0.80 2.20
C PHE A 177 -16.66 0.64 3.04
N LYS A 178 -17.57 1.60 2.98
CA LYS A 178 -18.85 1.60 3.72
C LYS A 178 -19.58 0.28 3.61
N GLY A 179 -19.88 -0.33 4.75
CA GLY A 179 -20.55 -1.63 4.83
C GLY A 179 -19.62 -2.84 4.70
N GLY A 180 -18.31 -2.62 4.47
CA GLY A 180 -17.31 -3.66 4.52
C GLY A 180 -17.10 -4.18 5.94
N ILE A 181 -16.60 -5.40 6.04
CA ILE A 181 -16.27 -6.06 7.30
C ILE A 181 -14.79 -5.88 7.56
N SER A 182 -14.45 -5.48 8.78
CA SER A 182 -13.06 -5.31 9.22
C SER A 182 -12.57 -6.47 10.09
N ASP A 183 -13.45 -7.11 10.87
CA ASP A 183 -13.11 -8.29 11.68
C ASP A 183 -14.36 -9.14 12.00
N ILE A 184 -14.14 -10.43 12.26
CA ILE A 184 -15.14 -11.38 12.79
C ILE A 184 -14.49 -12.20 13.89
N GLN A 185 -15.09 -12.21 15.09
CA GLN A 185 -14.63 -13.01 16.22
C GLN A 185 -15.78 -13.80 16.83
N LEU A 186 -15.51 -15.07 17.17
CA LEU A 186 -16.46 -15.90 17.89
C LEU A 186 -16.28 -15.69 19.38
N ASP A 187 -17.39 -15.68 20.11
CA ASP A 187 -17.36 -15.57 21.58
C ASP A 187 -16.63 -16.78 22.19
N LYS A 188 -15.75 -16.51 23.15
CA LYS A 188 -14.94 -17.53 23.79
C LYS A 188 -15.73 -18.38 24.81
N LEU A 189 -16.86 -17.88 25.28
CA LEU A 189 -17.77 -18.60 26.20
C LEU A 189 -18.87 -19.35 25.47
N ASP A 190 -19.33 -18.78 24.33
CA ASP A 190 -20.37 -19.36 23.50
C ASP A 190 -20.03 -19.15 22.01
N PRO A 191 -19.36 -20.12 21.37
CA PRO A 191 -18.95 -20.00 19.96
C PRO A 191 -20.09 -19.84 18.94
N THR A 192 -21.37 -20.03 19.37
CA THR A 192 -22.54 -19.76 18.53
C THR A 192 -22.83 -18.24 18.44
N THR A 193 -22.25 -17.47 19.35
CA THR A 193 -22.32 -16.01 19.35
C THR A 193 -21.16 -15.44 18.53
N VAL A 194 -21.49 -14.62 17.53
CA VAL A 194 -20.55 -14.02 16.57
C VAL A 194 -20.55 -12.51 16.73
N TYR A 195 -19.38 -11.92 16.90
CA TYR A 195 -19.15 -10.46 16.86
C TYR A 195 -18.48 -10.09 15.55
N ALA A 196 -18.88 -8.94 14.99
CA ALA A 196 -18.27 -8.39 13.78
C ALA A 196 -18.09 -6.89 13.89
N SER A 197 -16.97 -6.37 13.43
CA SER A 197 -16.74 -4.95 13.24
C SER A 197 -16.76 -4.60 11.77
N THR A 198 -17.11 -3.34 11.47
CA THR A 198 -17.44 -2.91 10.11
C THR A 198 -16.87 -1.55 9.80
N PHE A 199 -16.81 -1.23 8.51
CA PHE A 199 -16.59 0.15 8.09
C PHE A 199 -17.89 0.94 8.19
N VAL A 200 -17.87 2.07 8.89
CA VAL A 200 -18.94 3.05 9.14
C VAL A 200 -20.01 2.60 10.15
N PHE A 201 -20.37 1.34 10.16
CA PHE A 201 -21.54 0.86 10.95
C PHE A 201 -21.15 0.25 12.30
N GLY A 202 -19.95 0.51 12.82
CA GLY A 202 -19.51 0.10 14.16
C GLY A 202 -19.49 -1.41 14.37
N VAL A 203 -20.06 -1.89 15.51
CA VAL A 203 -19.97 -3.30 15.91
C VAL A 203 -21.33 -3.96 15.94
N TRP A 204 -21.38 -5.19 15.41
CA TRP A 204 -22.54 -6.05 15.28
C TRP A 204 -22.34 -7.37 16.02
N ARG A 205 -23.44 -7.97 16.46
CA ARG A 205 -23.44 -9.29 17.11
C ARG A 205 -24.63 -10.12 16.60
N ARG A 206 -24.42 -11.41 16.41
CA ARG A 206 -25.45 -12.42 16.24
C ARG A 206 -25.33 -13.42 17.39
N SER A 207 -26.37 -13.58 18.18
CA SER A 207 -26.42 -14.56 19.25
C SER A 207 -27.81 -15.21 19.30
N PRO A 208 -27.89 -16.54 19.15
CA PRO A 208 -29.19 -17.24 19.25
C PRO A 208 -29.72 -17.29 20.69
N HIS A 209 -28.88 -16.99 21.70
CA HIS A 209 -29.23 -17.11 23.11
C HIS A 209 -29.47 -15.77 23.79
N LEU A 210 -28.84 -14.69 23.32
CA LEU A 210 -28.90 -13.36 23.96
C LEU A 210 -29.88 -12.42 23.26
N ASP A 211 -30.16 -12.68 21.99
CA ASP A 211 -30.97 -11.80 21.15
C ASP A 211 -32.27 -12.51 20.69
N ALA A 212 -33.29 -11.72 20.46
CA ALA A 212 -34.61 -12.23 20.08
C ALA A 212 -34.66 -12.81 18.65
N THR A 213 -33.64 -12.59 17.86
CA THR A 213 -33.56 -13.04 16.46
C THR A 213 -32.18 -13.68 16.20
N ALA A 214 -32.17 -14.68 15.31
CA ALA A 214 -30.95 -15.35 14.86
C ALA A 214 -30.16 -14.54 13.79
N THR A 215 -30.39 -13.22 13.69
CA THR A 215 -29.74 -12.31 12.75
C THR A 215 -28.78 -11.37 13.47
N PHE A 216 -27.83 -10.81 12.74
CA PHE A 216 -26.93 -9.80 13.28
C PHE A 216 -27.69 -8.56 13.74
N GLN A 217 -27.39 -8.07 14.94
CA GLN A 217 -27.89 -6.85 15.53
C GLN A 217 -26.75 -5.93 15.90
N GLN A 218 -26.92 -4.63 15.66
CA GLN A 218 -25.93 -3.64 16.04
C GLN A 218 -25.88 -3.48 17.57
N ILE A 219 -24.67 -3.49 18.13
CA ILE A 219 -24.44 -3.33 19.57
C ILE A 219 -23.65 -2.05 19.91
N LEU A 220 -22.97 -1.46 18.91
CA LEU A 220 -22.26 -0.19 19.04
C LEU A 220 -22.30 0.54 17.69
N THR A 221 -22.81 1.77 17.67
CA THR A 221 -22.85 2.58 16.45
C THR A 221 -21.47 3.11 16.09
N GLY A 222 -21.15 3.20 14.79
CA GLY A 222 -20.01 3.96 14.31
C GLY A 222 -20.11 5.45 14.62
N ASN A 223 -19.01 6.17 14.57
CA ASN A 223 -18.97 7.61 14.84
C ASN A 223 -19.68 8.40 13.74
N ASP A 224 -19.50 7.98 12.48
CA ASP A 224 -20.03 8.66 11.29
C ASP A 224 -21.32 8.09 10.73
N GLN A 225 -21.86 7.05 11.34
CA GLN A 225 -23.03 6.34 10.81
C GLN A 225 -24.23 7.24 10.48
N ALA A 226 -24.41 8.35 11.22
CA ALA A 226 -25.50 9.29 11.01
C ALA A 226 -25.18 10.38 9.97
N SER A 227 -23.95 10.46 9.47
CA SER A 227 -23.55 11.47 8.49
C SER A 227 -23.96 11.05 7.08
N PRO A 228 -24.56 11.95 6.30
CA PRO A 228 -24.96 11.67 4.91
C PRO A 228 -23.77 11.68 3.94
N ALA A 229 -22.56 12.10 4.36
CA ALA A 229 -21.38 12.11 3.50
C ALA A 229 -20.91 10.69 3.23
N ALA A 230 -21.19 10.20 2.04
CA ALA A 230 -20.98 8.81 1.61
C ALA A 230 -19.49 8.42 1.45
N THR A 231 -18.57 9.36 1.63
CA THR A 231 -17.11 9.18 1.45
C THR A 231 -16.38 8.67 2.70
N GLN A 232 -17.12 8.25 3.74
CA GLN A 232 -16.52 7.93 5.01
C GLN A 232 -16.00 6.51 5.06
N VAL A 233 -14.76 6.42 5.49
CA VAL A 233 -13.99 5.20 5.62
C VAL A 233 -13.71 4.85 7.09
N GLU A 234 -14.54 5.36 8.02
CA GLU A 234 -14.42 5.01 9.43
C GLU A 234 -14.35 3.50 9.61
N ARG A 235 -13.31 3.00 10.24
CA ARG A 235 -13.15 1.59 10.57
C ARG A 235 -13.47 1.36 12.03
N ALA A 236 -14.25 0.34 12.35
CA ALA A 236 -14.30 -0.24 13.67
C ALA A 236 -13.38 -1.46 13.74
N GLN A 237 -12.79 -1.74 14.90
CA GLN A 237 -11.99 -2.94 15.16
C GLN A 237 -12.32 -3.46 16.55
N ILE A 238 -12.30 -4.80 16.74
CA ILE A 238 -12.67 -5.41 18.02
C ILE A 238 -11.59 -6.34 18.57
N ALA A 239 -11.60 -6.50 19.90
CA ALA A 239 -10.89 -7.58 20.58
C ALA A 239 -11.77 -8.17 21.67
N LEU A 240 -11.91 -9.50 21.67
CA LEU A 240 -12.74 -10.24 22.62
C LEU A 240 -11.89 -10.93 23.68
N THR A 241 -12.31 -10.85 24.93
CA THR A 241 -11.71 -11.56 26.05
C THR A 241 -12.77 -11.93 27.07
N VAL A 242 -12.40 -12.72 28.07
CA VAL A 242 -13.29 -13.11 29.17
C VAL A 242 -12.81 -12.48 30.47
N LYS A 243 -13.68 -11.77 31.20
CA LYS A 243 -13.43 -11.23 32.50
C LYS A 243 -14.56 -11.57 33.46
N ALA A 244 -14.21 -12.16 34.62
CA ALA A 244 -15.16 -12.53 35.68
C ALA A 244 -16.36 -13.38 35.20
N GLY A 245 -16.15 -14.24 34.17
CA GLY A 245 -17.20 -15.09 33.63
C GLY A 245 -18.09 -14.44 32.57
N HIS A 246 -17.82 -13.20 32.17
CA HIS A 246 -18.53 -12.46 31.13
C HIS A 246 -17.65 -12.17 29.93
N THR A 247 -18.26 -12.05 28.77
CA THR A 247 -17.55 -11.61 27.57
C THR A 247 -17.31 -10.12 27.65
N ARG A 248 -16.02 -9.75 27.57
CA ARG A 248 -15.57 -8.37 27.44
C ARG A 248 -15.22 -8.08 25.98
N VAL A 249 -15.74 -6.98 25.46
CA VAL A 249 -15.40 -6.44 24.15
C VAL A 249 -14.67 -5.13 24.30
N TYR A 250 -13.48 -5.02 23.67
CA TYR A 250 -12.89 -3.74 23.34
C TYR A 250 -13.26 -3.40 21.89
N ALA A 251 -13.62 -2.17 21.64
CA ALA A 251 -13.97 -1.68 20.33
C ALA A 251 -13.28 -0.33 20.06
N GLY A 252 -12.40 -0.30 19.08
CA GLY A 252 -11.91 0.93 18.50
C GLY A 252 -12.90 1.42 17.45
N LEU A 253 -13.24 2.70 17.51
CA LEU A 253 -13.96 3.40 16.47
C LEU A 253 -13.02 4.44 15.88
N GLY A 254 -12.79 4.36 14.56
CA GLY A 254 -11.88 5.24 13.84
C GLY A 254 -12.38 6.68 13.73
N ASN A 255 -11.56 7.52 13.11
CA ASN A 255 -11.94 8.90 12.81
C ASN A 255 -13.09 8.93 11.84
N GLY A 256 -14.07 9.74 12.18
CA GLY A 256 -15.10 10.14 11.24
C GLY A 256 -14.84 11.53 10.66
N ALA A 257 -15.77 12.04 9.83
CA ALA A 257 -15.68 13.38 9.27
C ALA A 257 -15.69 14.49 10.34
N THR A 258 -16.24 14.19 11.52
CA THR A 258 -16.42 15.16 12.62
C THR A 258 -16.01 14.61 13.99
N ALA A 259 -15.55 13.37 14.07
CA ALA A 259 -15.22 12.69 15.31
C ALA A 259 -13.81 12.13 15.28
N HIS A 260 -13.12 12.23 16.41
CA HIS A 260 -11.81 11.62 16.63
C HIS A 260 -11.95 10.12 16.94
N SER A 261 -10.91 9.35 16.75
CA SER A 261 -10.91 7.94 17.14
C SER A 261 -11.00 7.78 18.66
N ASN A 262 -11.74 6.74 19.06
CA ASN A 262 -12.02 6.45 20.46
C ASN A 262 -11.99 4.95 20.75
N LEU A 263 -11.50 4.58 21.91
CA LEU A 263 -11.53 3.22 22.43
C LEU A 263 -12.69 3.05 23.41
N TRP A 264 -13.50 2.04 23.15
CA TRP A 264 -14.66 1.67 23.98
C TRP A 264 -14.46 0.30 24.61
N ARG A 265 -15.04 0.07 25.77
CA ARG A 265 -15.04 -1.22 26.47
C ARG A 265 -16.43 -1.56 27.00
N ALA A 266 -16.90 -2.77 26.72
CA ALA A 266 -18.05 -3.37 27.39
C ALA A 266 -17.56 -4.57 28.21
N ASP A 267 -17.76 -4.53 29.55
CA ASP A 267 -17.32 -5.60 30.44
C ASP A 267 -18.31 -6.78 30.49
N ASN A 268 -19.56 -6.54 30.12
CA ASN A 268 -20.66 -7.51 30.08
C ASN A 268 -21.32 -7.42 28.69
N ALA A 269 -20.58 -7.79 27.66
CA ALA A 269 -21.11 -7.78 26.27
C ALA A 269 -22.08 -8.92 25.99
N ASP A 270 -22.35 -9.77 26.97
CA ASP A 270 -23.38 -10.82 27.01
C ASP A 270 -24.78 -10.31 27.38
N GLN A 271 -24.98 -8.99 27.44
CA GLN A 271 -26.31 -8.37 27.60
C GLN A 271 -27.05 -8.30 26.24
N PRO A 272 -28.38 -8.18 26.22
CA PRO A 272 -29.17 -8.01 24.99
C PRO A 272 -28.65 -6.87 24.10
N ALA A 273 -28.62 -7.08 22.78
CA ALA A 273 -28.08 -6.12 21.82
C ALA A 273 -28.72 -4.72 21.93
N ALA A 274 -30.04 -4.66 22.16
CA ALA A 274 -30.75 -3.40 22.32
C ALA A 274 -30.26 -2.57 23.52
N LEU A 275 -29.85 -3.23 24.63
CA LEU A 275 -29.32 -2.55 25.82
C LEU A 275 -27.90 -2.05 25.56
N LEU A 276 -27.07 -2.85 24.87
CA LEU A 276 -25.73 -2.44 24.49
C LEU A 276 -25.80 -1.22 23.55
N LEU A 277 -26.62 -1.26 22.53
CA LEU A 277 -26.79 -0.17 21.58
C LEU A 277 -27.25 1.13 22.24
N ALA A 278 -28.27 1.04 23.12
CA ALA A 278 -28.80 2.19 23.84
C ALA A 278 -27.77 2.80 24.83
N SER A 279 -26.86 2.00 25.33
CA SER A 279 -25.86 2.43 26.31
C SER A 279 -24.83 3.44 25.75
N LYS A 280 -24.48 3.39 24.44
CA LYS A 280 -23.61 4.41 23.83
C LYS A 280 -24.27 5.79 23.84
N ALA A 281 -25.56 5.85 23.53
CA ALA A 281 -26.30 7.11 23.41
C ALA A 281 -26.49 7.84 24.74
N SER A 282 -26.48 7.13 25.87
CA SER A 282 -26.66 7.72 27.22
C SER A 282 -25.38 8.37 27.78
N GLY A 283 -24.27 8.37 27.03
CA GLY A 283 -22.97 8.91 27.50
C GLY A 283 -22.29 8.00 28.54
N SER A 284 -21.03 8.31 28.85
CA SER A 284 -20.21 7.58 29.84
C SER A 284 -20.63 7.75 31.32
N GLY A 285 -21.93 7.97 31.59
CA GLY A 285 -22.47 8.07 32.96
C GLY A 285 -22.39 6.74 33.69
N ALA A 286 -22.30 6.78 35.00
CA ALA A 286 -22.31 5.62 35.88
C ALA A 286 -23.54 4.75 35.62
N GLY A 287 -23.36 3.60 34.93
CA GLY A 287 -24.43 2.66 34.58
C GLY A 287 -24.50 2.26 33.11
N GLY A 288 -23.72 2.85 32.20
CA GLY A 288 -23.61 2.44 30.79
C GLY A 288 -22.86 1.12 30.66
N LEU A 289 -23.34 0.25 29.73
CA LEU A 289 -22.65 -1.02 29.42
C LEU A 289 -21.37 -0.76 28.61
N TRP A 290 -21.35 0.26 27.77
CA TRP A 290 -20.16 0.75 27.08
C TRP A 290 -19.52 1.89 27.84
N LYS A 291 -18.22 1.76 28.12
CA LYS A 291 -17.37 2.81 28.70
C LYS A 291 -16.46 3.37 27.62
N ASN A 292 -16.52 4.68 27.36
CA ASN A 292 -15.48 5.37 26.59
C ASN A 292 -14.21 5.48 27.46
N LEU A 293 -13.09 4.97 26.96
CA LEU A 293 -11.79 4.98 27.61
C LEU A 293 -10.92 6.15 27.14
N SER A 294 -11.32 6.84 26.07
CA SER A 294 -10.58 7.96 25.51
C SER A 294 -11.00 9.29 26.10
N ASN A 295 -10.04 10.16 26.37
CA ASN A 295 -10.24 11.50 26.93
C ASN A 295 -9.44 12.54 26.13
N PRO A 296 -10.06 13.60 25.59
CA PRO A 296 -9.38 14.62 24.79
C PRO A 296 -8.42 15.54 25.59
N VAL A 297 -8.35 15.41 26.91
CA VAL A 297 -7.58 16.29 27.76
C VAL A 297 -6.15 15.77 27.93
N PRO A 298 -5.11 16.48 27.42
CA PRO A 298 -3.72 16.13 27.65
C PRO A 298 -3.37 16.04 29.14
N GLY A 299 -2.47 15.14 29.50
CA GLY A 299 -2.09 14.89 30.91
C GLY A 299 -3.06 13.95 31.64
N THR A 300 -4.05 13.38 30.94
CA THR A 300 -4.97 12.38 31.53
C THR A 300 -4.71 10.98 30.97
N PRO A 301 -4.95 9.92 31.76
CA PRO A 301 -4.68 8.55 31.31
C PRO A 301 -5.36 8.13 30.00
N GLY A 302 -6.57 8.62 29.73
CA GLY A 302 -7.33 8.32 28.52
C GLY A 302 -6.89 9.11 27.28
N TYR A 303 -5.96 10.07 27.41
CA TYR A 303 -5.46 10.85 26.28
C TYR A 303 -4.66 10.00 25.29
N ALA A 304 -3.99 8.95 25.77
CA ALA A 304 -3.23 8.04 24.93
C ALA A 304 -4.07 7.32 23.85
N SER A 305 -5.33 7.02 24.14
CA SER A 305 -6.27 6.36 23.22
C SER A 305 -7.24 7.34 22.52
N TYR A 306 -7.12 8.64 22.79
CA TYR A 306 -7.85 9.66 22.07
C TYR A 306 -7.12 9.98 20.77
N ASP A 307 -7.81 9.87 19.66
CA ASP A 307 -7.28 10.13 18.31
C ASP A 307 -5.98 9.38 17.96
N TRP A 308 -5.83 8.13 18.49
CA TRP A 308 -4.57 7.39 18.40
C TRP A 308 -4.20 6.93 16.98
N CYS A 309 -5.17 6.86 16.06
CA CYS A 309 -4.89 6.53 14.66
C CYS A 309 -4.90 7.75 13.73
N GLY A 310 -5.00 8.99 14.27
CA GLY A 310 -4.93 10.22 13.49
C GLY A 310 -5.87 10.20 12.28
N GLY A 311 -5.37 10.49 11.08
CA GLY A 311 -6.14 10.44 9.83
C GLY A 311 -6.23 9.07 9.17
N GLN A 312 -5.53 8.02 9.67
CA GLN A 312 -5.33 6.75 8.97
C GLN A 312 -6.12 5.57 9.56
N CYS A 313 -7.08 5.79 10.44
CA CYS A 313 -7.86 4.71 11.08
C CYS A 313 -8.49 3.71 10.12
N SER A 314 -8.83 4.12 8.89
CA SER A 314 -9.37 3.22 7.87
C SER A 314 -8.33 2.21 7.39
N TYR A 315 -7.06 2.58 7.46
CA TYR A 315 -5.92 1.83 6.96
C TYR A 315 -5.31 0.95 8.04
N ASP A 316 -4.90 1.53 9.16
CA ASP A 316 -4.13 0.91 10.23
C ASP A 316 -4.77 1.09 11.61
N MET A 317 -5.41 0.07 12.14
CA MET A 317 -6.06 0.13 13.48
C MET A 317 -6.15 -1.26 14.15
N PRO A 318 -5.06 -2.00 14.34
CA PRO A 318 -5.12 -3.29 15.02
C PRO A 318 -5.38 -3.13 16.53
N ILE A 319 -6.22 -4.01 17.06
CA ILE A 319 -6.51 -4.11 18.50
C ILE A 319 -6.44 -5.58 18.89
N ALA A 320 -5.72 -5.90 19.97
CA ALA A 320 -5.59 -7.28 20.41
C ALA A 320 -5.42 -7.41 21.94
N THR A 321 -5.91 -8.52 22.47
CA THR A 321 -5.73 -8.92 23.87
C THR A 321 -5.05 -10.28 23.96
N PRO A 322 -3.98 -10.45 24.77
CA PRO A 322 -3.41 -11.76 25.01
C PRO A 322 -4.41 -12.70 25.69
N ALA A 323 -4.34 -13.98 25.37
CA ALA A 323 -5.21 -14.99 25.97
C ALA A 323 -5.04 -15.02 27.50
N GLY A 324 -6.16 -15.02 28.22
CA GLY A 324 -6.17 -15.06 29.69
C GLY A 324 -5.77 -13.78 30.40
N GLN A 325 -5.51 -12.69 29.67
CA GLN A 325 -5.15 -11.39 30.24
C GLN A 325 -6.17 -10.30 29.85
N PRO A 326 -7.36 -10.27 30.42
CA PRO A 326 -8.44 -9.39 29.97
C PRO A 326 -8.18 -7.90 30.18
N ASP A 327 -7.24 -7.52 31.04
CA ASP A 327 -6.85 -6.13 31.28
C ASP A 327 -5.60 -5.72 30.48
N ASN A 328 -4.98 -6.65 29.75
CA ASN A 328 -3.86 -6.38 28.86
C ASN A 328 -4.40 -6.20 27.43
N ILE A 329 -4.40 -4.96 26.95
CA ILE A 329 -4.82 -4.62 25.58
C ILE A 329 -3.71 -3.87 24.88
N TRP A 330 -3.50 -4.20 23.64
CA TRP A 330 -2.60 -3.51 22.72
C TRP A 330 -3.41 -2.89 21.59
N ILE A 331 -3.05 -1.64 21.26
CA ILE A 331 -3.62 -0.91 20.13
C ILE A 331 -2.47 -0.39 19.26
N GLY A 332 -2.68 -0.36 17.97
CA GLY A 332 -1.71 0.14 17.02
C GLY A 332 -2.34 1.05 15.99
N ALA A 333 -1.52 1.85 15.32
CA ALA A 333 -1.91 2.73 14.23
C ALA A 333 -0.69 3.39 13.57
N GLN A 334 -0.90 4.51 12.89
CA GLN A 334 0.15 5.38 12.41
C GLN A 334 1.02 5.94 13.55
N MET A 335 2.22 6.38 13.22
CA MET A 335 3.08 7.09 14.16
C MET A 335 2.54 8.49 14.46
N GLN A 336 2.58 8.87 15.72
CA GLN A 336 2.23 10.24 16.16
C GLN A 336 3.44 11.16 16.03
N TYR A 337 3.68 11.66 14.82
CA TYR A 337 4.87 12.46 14.49
C TYR A 337 4.99 13.75 15.33
N ALA A 338 3.87 14.37 15.67
CA ALA A 338 3.87 15.54 16.56
C ALA A 338 4.47 15.23 17.94
N ASP A 339 4.31 14.00 18.42
CA ASP A 339 4.82 13.59 19.74
C ASP A 339 6.34 13.37 19.79
N ILE A 340 7.00 13.28 18.66
CA ILE A 340 8.46 13.15 18.55
C ILE A 340 9.13 14.43 18.10
N GLY A 341 8.40 15.54 18.13
CA GLY A 341 8.93 16.87 17.84
C GLY A 341 9.10 17.17 16.34
N GLN A 342 8.51 16.36 15.45
CA GLN A 342 8.46 16.67 14.03
C GLN A 342 7.40 17.77 13.74
N GLY A 343 7.65 18.59 12.75
CA GLY A 343 6.72 19.63 12.26
C GLY A 343 6.89 21.02 12.85
N ALA A 344 7.65 21.23 13.93
CA ALA A 344 7.94 22.57 14.45
C ALA A 344 9.26 22.62 15.23
N ILE A 345 10.11 23.56 14.89
CA ILE A 345 11.37 23.80 15.62
C ILE A 345 11.03 24.07 17.09
N GLY A 346 11.52 23.22 17.98
CA GLY A 346 11.32 23.42 19.40
C GLY A 346 10.05 22.80 19.98
N ALA A 347 9.32 22.00 19.22
CA ALA A 347 8.18 21.25 19.72
C ALA A 347 8.57 20.29 20.86
N PRO A 348 7.67 20.01 21.82
CA PRO A 348 7.88 18.99 22.85
C PRO A 348 7.88 17.58 22.22
N SER A 349 8.55 16.64 22.88
CA SER A 349 8.60 15.24 22.49
C SER A 349 8.14 14.34 23.65
N PRO A 350 6.83 14.23 23.89
CA PRO A 350 6.29 13.49 25.05
C PRO A 350 6.31 11.97 24.87
N SER A 351 6.50 11.44 23.66
CA SER A 351 6.52 10.00 23.41
C SER A 351 7.70 9.56 22.53
N ASN A 352 7.72 8.31 22.14
CA ASN A 352 8.60 7.77 21.12
C ASN A 352 7.85 7.55 19.78
N GLY A 353 6.63 8.10 19.66
CA GLY A 353 5.81 8.01 18.45
C GLY A 353 4.48 7.27 18.61
N ARG A 354 4.26 6.55 19.70
CA ARG A 354 3.01 5.83 20.07
C ARG A 354 2.34 5.06 18.94
N THR A 355 3.14 4.51 18.02
CA THR A 355 2.60 3.71 16.90
C THR A 355 2.00 2.39 17.40
N ILE A 356 2.56 1.84 18.48
CA ILE A 356 1.98 0.75 19.28
C ILE A 356 1.92 1.18 20.74
N GLN A 357 0.80 0.91 21.37
CA GLN A 357 0.56 1.22 22.78
C GLN A 357 0.03 0.00 23.51
N ARG A 358 0.44 -0.19 24.76
CA ARG A 358 0.04 -1.29 25.64
C ARG A 358 -0.62 -0.75 26.92
N SER A 359 -1.76 -1.30 27.27
CA SER A 359 -2.39 -1.09 28.58
C SER A 359 -2.43 -2.41 29.36
N VAL A 360 -2.17 -2.36 30.63
CA VAL A 360 -2.38 -3.45 31.59
C VAL A 360 -3.46 -3.10 32.62
N THR A 361 -4.19 -2.03 32.38
CA THR A 361 -5.25 -1.49 33.25
C THR A 361 -6.63 -1.57 32.58
N GLY A 362 -6.79 -2.44 31.59
CA GLY A 362 -8.05 -2.59 30.86
C GLY A 362 -8.36 -1.40 29.93
N GLY A 363 -7.33 -0.72 29.41
CA GLY A 363 -7.46 0.43 28.50
C GLY A 363 -7.59 1.77 29.24
N GLU A 364 -7.49 1.81 30.57
CA GLU A 364 -7.59 3.07 31.35
C GLU A 364 -6.33 3.95 31.17
N SER A 365 -5.17 3.35 31.00
CA SER A 365 -3.89 4.05 30.72
C SER A 365 -3.01 3.20 29.84
N PHE A 366 -2.10 3.82 29.11
CA PHE A 366 -1.24 3.16 28.14
C PHE A 366 0.24 3.51 28.34
N THR A 367 1.11 2.64 27.85
CA THR A 367 2.54 2.87 27.71
C THR A 367 2.93 2.72 26.24
N ASP A 368 3.91 3.50 25.81
CA ASP A 368 4.40 3.53 24.42
C ASP A 368 5.35 2.35 24.16
N MET A 369 5.04 1.56 23.13
CA MET A 369 5.82 0.39 22.74
C MET A 369 6.70 0.64 21.51
N THR A 370 6.75 1.87 20.98
CA THR A 370 7.33 2.18 19.67
C THR A 370 8.84 1.96 19.60
N ASN A 371 9.58 2.34 20.65
CA ASN A 371 11.05 2.18 20.70
C ASN A 371 11.47 1.29 21.87
N ASP A 372 12.62 0.64 21.72
CA ASP A 372 13.25 -0.08 22.83
C ASP A 372 14.27 0.78 23.60
N THR A 373 14.86 0.18 24.65
CA THR A 373 15.85 0.88 25.50
C THR A 373 17.27 0.85 24.97
N GLN A 374 17.51 0.28 23.79
CA GLN A 374 18.85 0.19 23.21
C GLN A 374 19.35 1.57 22.74
N SER A 375 20.63 1.68 22.48
CA SER A 375 21.23 2.89 21.91
C SER A 375 22.12 2.50 20.71
N PRO A 376 21.77 2.89 19.48
CA PRO A 376 20.49 3.51 19.11
C PRO A 376 19.31 2.56 19.34
N PRO A 377 18.10 3.08 19.59
CA PRO A 377 16.92 2.24 19.75
C PRO A 377 16.56 1.58 18.42
N LEU A 378 16.06 0.36 18.47
CA LEU A 378 15.29 -0.18 17.36
C LEU A 378 13.84 0.28 17.55
N GLY A 379 13.30 0.96 16.54
CA GLY A 379 11.91 1.42 16.50
C GLY A 379 11.00 0.44 15.77
N MET A 380 9.70 0.65 15.94
CA MET A 380 8.68 0.06 15.09
C MET A 380 8.43 0.99 13.91
N HIS A 381 8.15 0.40 12.75
CA HIS A 381 7.69 1.15 11.57
C HIS A 381 6.37 1.87 11.89
N PRO A 382 6.05 3.02 11.32
CA PRO A 382 4.68 3.56 11.29
C PRO A 382 3.69 2.53 10.72
N ASP A 383 2.41 2.80 10.81
CA ASP A 383 1.35 2.08 10.10
C ASP A 383 1.26 0.58 10.43
N GLN A 384 0.66 0.29 11.57
CA GLN A 384 0.56 -1.05 12.13
C GLN A 384 -0.73 -1.76 11.70
N HIS A 385 -0.62 -3.05 11.31
CA HIS A 385 -1.75 -3.83 10.77
C HIS A 385 -2.10 -5.06 11.59
N ALA A 386 -1.16 -5.65 12.30
CA ALA A 386 -1.38 -6.91 13.01
C ALA A 386 -0.66 -6.98 14.33
N ILE A 387 -1.33 -7.55 15.33
CA ILE A 387 -0.78 -7.82 16.67
C ILE A 387 -1.14 -9.25 17.04
N VAL A 388 -0.15 -10.11 17.27
CA VAL A 388 -0.37 -11.45 17.80
C VAL A 388 0.65 -11.76 18.91
N PHE A 389 0.31 -12.66 19.81
CA PHE A 389 1.10 -12.95 21.01
C PHE A 389 1.66 -14.36 21.00
N ALA A 390 2.85 -14.53 21.56
CA ALA A 390 3.39 -15.84 21.80
C ALA A 390 2.53 -16.60 22.82
N SER A 391 2.09 -17.81 22.49
CA SER A 391 1.21 -18.61 23.37
C SER A 391 1.82 -18.98 24.72
N SER A 392 3.16 -19.06 24.79
CA SER A 392 3.91 -19.38 26.02
C SER A 392 4.28 -18.17 26.87
N ASN A 393 4.30 -16.98 26.26
CA ASN A 393 4.58 -15.71 26.95
C ASN A 393 3.77 -14.58 26.30
N PRO A 394 2.65 -14.17 26.89
CA PRO A 394 1.77 -13.16 26.34
C PRO A 394 2.35 -11.74 26.31
N ASP A 395 3.52 -11.51 26.91
CA ASP A 395 4.26 -10.24 26.85
C ASP A 395 5.16 -10.16 25.61
N ILE A 396 5.38 -11.28 24.90
CA ILE A 396 6.02 -11.29 23.59
C ILE A 396 4.94 -11.04 22.53
N ALA A 397 4.92 -9.85 21.96
CA ALA A 397 4.07 -9.50 20.83
C ALA A 397 4.86 -9.57 19.52
N PHE A 398 4.27 -10.18 18.49
CA PHE A 398 4.66 -10.07 17.10
C PHE A 398 3.77 -9.02 16.45
N LEU A 399 4.38 -8.09 15.74
CA LEU A 399 3.75 -6.91 15.20
C LEU A 399 4.04 -6.86 13.70
N GLY A 400 3.00 -6.75 12.90
CA GLY A 400 3.07 -6.61 11.45
C GLY A 400 2.69 -5.19 11.02
N SER A 401 3.52 -4.60 10.18
CA SER A 401 3.37 -3.25 9.65
C SER A 401 3.78 -3.20 8.19
N ASP A 402 3.68 -2.04 7.55
CA ASP A 402 4.21 -1.81 6.21
C ASP A 402 5.73 -2.05 6.15
N GLY A 403 6.45 -1.81 7.22
CA GLY A 403 7.87 -2.13 7.36
C GLY A 403 8.20 -3.59 7.67
N GLY A 404 7.22 -4.51 7.60
CA GLY A 404 7.42 -5.94 7.83
C GLY A 404 7.03 -6.42 9.23
N VAL A 405 7.85 -7.27 9.83
CA VAL A 405 7.54 -7.94 11.09
C VAL A 405 8.62 -7.70 12.14
N VAL A 406 8.18 -7.28 13.31
CA VAL A 406 9.05 -7.18 14.50
C VAL A 406 8.45 -7.96 15.67
N ARG A 407 9.25 -8.24 16.69
CA ARG A 407 8.75 -8.75 17.98
C ARG A 407 9.37 -8.05 19.17
N THR A 408 8.62 -7.96 20.26
CA THR A 408 9.13 -7.47 21.54
C THR A 408 9.91 -8.58 22.28
N SER A 409 10.75 -8.17 23.23
CA SER A 409 11.43 -9.10 24.15
C SER A 409 10.50 -9.77 25.17
N GLY A 410 9.31 -9.22 25.40
CA GLY A 410 8.44 -9.58 26.53
C GLY A 410 8.92 -9.05 27.87
N GLN A 411 9.89 -8.13 27.86
CA GLN A 411 10.42 -7.44 29.05
C GLN A 411 10.29 -5.93 28.86
N PHE A 412 9.96 -5.21 29.92
CA PHE A 412 9.71 -3.79 29.89
C PHE A 412 10.54 -3.07 30.95
N ALA A 413 10.89 -1.82 30.69
CA ALA A 413 11.67 -0.97 31.60
C ALA A 413 11.03 0.42 31.72
N ASP A 414 11.16 1.01 32.90
CA ASP A 414 10.78 2.40 33.16
C ASP A 414 11.90 3.33 32.67
N THR A 415 11.57 4.17 31.70
CA THR A 415 12.47 5.21 31.16
C THR A 415 11.85 6.60 31.33
N SER A 416 10.85 6.76 32.18
CA SER A 416 10.15 8.03 32.41
C SER A 416 11.06 9.16 32.89
N SER A 417 12.21 8.85 33.53
CA SER A 417 13.23 9.84 33.89
C SER A 417 13.78 10.61 32.67
N SER A 418 13.74 10.01 31.48
CA SER A 418 14.16 10.66 30.22
C SER A 418 13.22 11.79 29.78
N CYS A 419 12.02 11.87 30.36
CA CYS A 419 11.05 12.93 30.07
C CYS A 419 11.54 14.32 30.50
N ASN A 420 12.47 14.35 31.47
CA ASN A 420 13.10 15.58 31.95
C ASN A 420 14.37 15.96 31.15
N ASP A 421 14.73 15.21 30.07
CA ASP A 421 15.82 15.61 29.19
C ASP A 421 15.46 16.94 28.51
N PRO A 422 16.31 17.98 28.61
CA PRO A 422 16.07 19.26 27.95
C PRO A 422 15.83 19.16 26.44
N LYS A 423 16.33 18.12 25.79
CA LYS A 423 16.09 17.87 24.36
C LYS A 423 14.64 17.54 24.04
N ARG A 424 13.91 16.91 24.97
CA ARG A 424 12.50 16.59 24.80
C ARG A 424 11.57 17.80 24.96
N LYS A 425 12.04 18.87 25.64
CA LYS A 425 11.31 20.13 25.89
C LYS A 425 9.90 19.94 26.49
N ASN A 426 9.68 18.86 27.21
CA ASN A 426 8.39 18.55 27.83
C ASN A 426 8.14 19.46 29.04
N THR A 427 6.94 20.00 29.13
CA THR A 427 6.45 20.79 30.27
C THR A 427 4.94 20.58 30.45
N GLY A 428 4.41 20.87 31.64
CA GLY A 428 2.96 20.78 31.90
C GLY A 428 2.38 19.40 31.56
N ALA A 429 1.31 19.37 30.78
CA ALA A 429 0.64 18.13 30.38
C ALA A 429 1.55 17.20 29.59
N ASN A 430 2.39 17.71 28.67
CA ASN A 430 3.32 16.89 27.90
C ASN A 430 4.34 16.16 28.77
N LEU A 431 4.76 16.75 29.91
CA LEU A 431 5.62 16.07 30.85
C LEU A 431 4.88 14.94 31.57
N VAL A 432 3.63 15.17 31.99
CA VAL A 432 2.76 14.17 32.66
C VAL A 432 2.51 12.99 31.68
N ASP A 433 2.17 13.28 30.44
CA ASP A 433 1.94 12.27 29.40
C ASP A 433 3.21 11.45 29.15
N CYS A 434 4.35 12.11 29.00
CA CYS A 434 5.65 11.43 28.80
C CYS A 434 5.97 10.50 29.97
N GLU A 435 5.88 10.96 31.20
CA GLU A 435 6.16 10.13 32.39
C GLU A 435 5.23 8.92 32.48
N MET A 436 3.99 9.05 32.04
CA MET A 436 3.03 7.95 31.98
C MET A 436 3.35 6.98 30.86
N TRP A 437 3.63 7.49 29.65
CA TRP A 437 3.81 6.68 28.45
C TRP A 437 5.15 5.94 28.41
N LEU A 438 6.23 6.52 28.98
CA LEU A 438 7.55 5.90 29.00
C LEU A 438 7.83 5.04 30.23
N LYS A 439 6.80 4.76 31.04
CA LYS A 439 6.93 4.01 32.30
C LYS A 439 7.22 2.51 32.11
N ALA A 440 6.87 1.95 30.95
CA ALA A 440 7.09 0.52 30.68
C ALA A 440 7.28 0.30 29.16
N ILE A 441 8.41 0.71 28.60
CA ILE A 441 8.74 0.50 27.18
C ILE A 441 9.49 -0.83 26.99
N PRO A 442 9.50 -1.46 25.80
CA PRO A 442 10.23 -2.70 25.56
C PRO A 442 11.73 -2.54 25.87
N THR A 443 12.31 -3.51 26.56
CA THR A 443 13.77 -3.54 26.73
C THR A 443 14.49 -3.83 25.43
N ARG A 444 13.84 -4.56 24.51
CA ARG A 444 14.36 -4.86 23.17
C ARG A 444 13.24 -5.15 22.19
N ILE A 445 13.42 -4.64 20.98
CA ILE A 445 12.67 -4.98 19.79
C ILE A 445 13.60 -5.75 18.84
N PHE A 446 13.08 -6.75 18.15
CA PHE A 446 13.83 -7.56 17.21
C PHE A 446 13.15 -7.50 15.84
N SER A 447 13.88 -7.07 14.81
CA SER A 447 13.43 -7.21 13.44
C SER A 447 13.46 -8.68 13.00
N LEU A 448 12.40 -9.14 12.36
CA LEU A 448 12.27 -10.45 11.77
C LEU A 448 12.32 -10.39 10.23
N ASN A 449 12.66 -9.25 9.64
CA ASN A 449 12.57 -9.02 8.19
C ASN A 449 13.63 -9.75 7.36
N ALA A 450 14.71 -10.23 7.98
CA ALA A 450 15.78 -10.91 7.25
C ALA A 450 15.26 -12.14 6.47
N GLY A 451 15.29 -12.06 5.13
CA GLY A 451 14.78 -13.09 4.24
C GLY A 451 13.27 -13.02 3.94
N LEU A 452 12.57 -12.04 4.46
CA LEU A 452 11.17 -11.75 4.14
C LEU A 452 11.11 -10.82 2.92
N ALA A 453 10.89 -11.37 1.72
CA ALA A 453 10.91 -10.60 0.48
C ALA A 453 9.48 -10.13 0.11
N THR A 454 9.02 -9.07 0.75
CA THR A 454 7.64 -8.55 0.62
C THR A 454 7.58 -7.07 0.23
N LEU A 455 8.71 -6.45 -0.15
CA LEU A 455 8.73 -5.05 -0.57
C LEU A 455 7.80 -4.81 -1.77
N GLN A 456 7.08 -3.68 -1.71
CA GLN A 456 6.11 -3.23 -2.70
C GLN A 456 6.74 -2.17 -3.60
N TYR A 457 7.36 -2.61 -4.71
CA TYR A 457 8.01 -1.69 -5.64
C TYR A 457 6.99 -0.92 -6.48
N GLN A 458 7.09 0.39 -6.45
CA GLN A 458 6.35 1.32 -7.29
C GLN A 458 7.04 1.49 -8.65
N HIS A 459 8.37 1.52 -8.65
CA HIS A 459 9.18 1.68 -9.86
C HIS A 459 10.50 0.94 -9.74
N VAL A 460 11.05 0.55 -10.89
CA VAL A 460 12.39 -0.02 -11.01
C VAL A 460 13.15 0.70 -12.12
N SER A 461 14.38 1.10 -11.85
CA SER A 461 15.29 1.72 -12.82
C SER A 461 16.59 0.97 -12.92
N ILE A 462 17.23 1.04 -14.09
CA ILE A 462 18.50 0.40 -14.37
C ILE A 462 19.52 1.43 -14.85
N ASN A 463 20.76 1.23 -14.44
CA ASN A 463 21.87 1.99 -15.02
C ASN A 463 22.13 1.52 -16.46
N PRO A 464 21.99 2.40 -17.47
CA PRO A 464 22.17 1.99 -18.87
C PRO A 464 23.57 1.45 -19.18
N HIS A 465 24.59 1.85 -18.41
CA HIS A 465 25.97 1.37 -18.58
C HIS A 465 26.21 0.00 -17.91
N ASN A 466 25.45 -0.36 -16.88
CA ASN A 466 25.59 -1.59 -16.12
C ASN A 466 24.25 -2.26 -15.84
N PRO A 467 23.44 -2.57 -16.89
CA PRO A 467 22.03 -2.93 -16.72
C PRO A 467 21.79 -4.26 -16.00
N ARG A 468 22.81 -5.09 -15.84
CA ARG A 468 22.72 -6.39 -15.15
C ARG A 468 23.23 -6.36 -13.71
N SER A 469 23.79 -5.24 -13.25
CA SER A 469 24.46 -5.18 -11.94
C SER A 469 24.20 -3.89 -11.16
N ASP A 470 23.47 -2.95 -11.74
CA ASP A 470 23.19 -1.67 -11.10
C ASP A 470 21.71 -1.32 -11.32
N VAL A 471 20.90 -1.65 -10.33
CA VAL A 471 19.45 -1.55 -10.32
C VAL A 471 19.03 -0.82 -9.05
N MET A 472 18.06 0.07 -9.18
CA MET A 472 17.47 0.82 -8.08
C MET A 472 15.95 0.84 -8.24
N GLY A 473 15.23 0.94 -7.14
CA GLY A 473 13.77 1.04 -7.19
C GLY A 473 13.17 1.60 -5.92
N GLY A 474 12.13 2.38 -6.07
CA GLY A 474 11.36 2.95 -4.96
C GLY A 474 10.27 1.99 -4.48
N THR A 475 10.05 2.00 -3.18
CA THR A 475 9.01 1.21 -2.51
C THR A 475 8.17 2.12 -1.64
N GLN A 476 6.87 1.93 -1.63
CA GLN A 476 5.99 2.68 -0.75
C GLN A 476 6.38 2.43 0.71
N ASP A 477 6.40 3.49 1.52
CA ASP A 477 6.68 3.52 2.96
C ASP A 477 8.04 2.93 3.41
N ASN A 478 8.85 2.40 2.49
CA ASN A 478 10.07 1.67 2.80
C ASN A 478 11.30 2.14 2.01
N GLY A 479 11.28 3.36 1.50
CA GLY A 479 12.42 4.00 0.89
C GLY A 479 12.74 3.56 -0.53
N THR A 480 13.85 4.09 -1.05
CA THR A 480 14.43 3.71 -2.34
C THR A 480 15.63 2.81 -2.13
N TRP A 481 15.57 1.63 -2.74
CA TRP A 481 16.55 0.56 -2.55
C TRP A 481 17.47 0.42 -3.74
N ALA A 482 18.75 0.14 -3.45
CA ALA A 482 19.76 -0.14 -4.45
C ALA A 482 20.30 -1.56 -4.29
N TRP A 483 20.49 -2.24 -5.43
CA TRP A 483 21.05 -3.59 -5.43
C TRP A 483 22.57 -3.56 -5.13
N SER A 484 23.01 -4.41 -4.21
CA SER A 484 24.41 -4.51 -3.79
C SER A 484 25.24 -5.53 -4.60
N GLY A 485 24.66 -6.10 -5.67
CA GLY A 485 25.31 -7.06 -6.56
C GLY A 485 25.09 -8.54 -6.21
N ALA A 486 24.48 -8.85 -5.07
CA ALA A 486 24.04 -10.20 -4.73
C ALA A 486 22.51 -10.31 -4.83
N PRO A 487 21.94 -11.40 -5.37
CA PRO A 487 20.51 -11.51 -5.70
C PRO A 487 19.54 -11.18 -4.55
N THR A 488 19.94 -11.39 -3.31
CA THR A 488 19.13 -11.16 -2.12
C THR A 488 19.67 -10.05 -1.23
N SER A 489 20.60 -9.23 -1.73
CA SER A 489 21.22 -8.18 -0.94
C SER A 489 20.95 -6.81 -1.54
N TRP A 490 20.16 -6.05 -0.85
CA TRP A 490 19.77 -4.68 -1.18
C TRP A 490 20.02 -3.80 0.03
N PHE A 491 20.24 -2.52 -0.18
CA PHE A 491 20.31 -1.53 0.89
C PHE A 491 19.43 -0.35 0.57
N GLU A 492 18.87 0.22 1.61
CA GLU A 492 18.08 1.44 1.54
C GLU A 492 19.03 2.62 1.30
N SER A 493 18.92 3.24 0.15
CA SER A 493 19.73 4.38 -0.26
C SER A 493 19.21 5.69 0.33
N VAL A 494 17.88 5.81 0.42
CA VAL A 494 17.17 6.92 1.05
C VAL A 494 15.86 6.39 1.64
N GLY A 495 15.52 6.83 2.85
CA GLY A 495 14.34 6.38 3.59
C GLY A 495 13.06 7.14 3.22
N GLY A 496 11.96 6.78 3.89
CA GLY A 496 10.63 7.34 3.67
C GLY A 496 9.88 6.66 2.53
N ASP A 497 9.08 7.38 1.78
CA ASP A 497 8.46 6.88 0.56
C ASP A 497 9.45 6.80 -0.60
N GLY A 498 9.35 5.76 -1.39
CA GLY A 498 10.11 5.61 -2.63
C GLY A 498 9.15 5.44 -3.81
N GLY A 499 9.08 6.44 -4.68
CA GLY A 499 8.32 6.41 -5.91
C GLY A 499 9.15 6.03 -7.12
N LEU A 500 9.21 6.90 -8.12
CA LEU A 500 9.98 6.70 -9.31
C LEU A 500 11.47 6.95 -9.05
N SER A 501 12.32 6.33 -9.85
CA SER A 501 13.77 6.52 -9.77
C SER A 501 14.40 6.51 -11.16
N GLY A 502 15.60 7.06 -11.28
CA GLY A 502 16.29 7.11 -12.57
C GLY A 502 17.79 7.33 -12.45
N THR A 503 18.48 7.07 -13.56
CA THR A 503 19.93 7.25 -13.71
C THR A 503 20.21 8.13 -14.92
N ASP A 504 21.03 9.15 -14.74
CA ASP A 504 21.45 10.01 -15.87
C ASP A 504 22.26 9.22 -16.90
N VAL A 505 21.95 9.47 -18.18
CA VAL A 505 22.48 8.69 -19.31
C VAL A 505 23.99 8.82 -19.50
N ALA A 506 24.58 9.97 -19.22
CA ALA A 506 26.01 10.22 -19.43
C ALA A 506 26.80 10.22 -18.10
N THR A 507 26.15 10.53 -16.98
CA THR A 507 26.77 10.58 -15.66
C THR A 507 26.11 9.58 -14.71
N PRO A 508 26.44 8.28 -14.80
CA PRO A 508 25.70 7.21 -14.10
C PRO A 508 25.80 7.27 -12.56
N ASN A 509 26.64 8.15 -12.02
CA ASN A 509 26.63 8.48 -10.60
C ASN A 509 25.57 9.53 -10.21
N THR A 510 24.92 10.16 -11.19
CA THR A 510 23.79 11.03 -10.94
C THR A 510 22.48 10.22 -10.96
N ARG A 511 21.80 10.21 -9.83
CA ARG A 511 20.56 9.47 -9.59
C ARG A 511 19.48 10.43 -9.16
N ILE A 512 18.25 10.12 -9.52
CA ILE A 512 17.06 10.81 -9.03
C ILE A 512 16.11 9.78 -8.41
N HIS A 513 15.37 10.20 -7.39
CA HIS A 513 14.16 9.54 -6.96
C HIS A 513 13.06 10.54 -6.65
N SER A 514 11.81 10.08 -6.68
CA SER A 514 10.68 10.83 -6.15
C SER A 514 10.31 10.32 -4.76
N TYR A 515 10.00 11.24 -3.89
CA TYR A 515 9.25 11.03 -2.66
C TYR A 515 7.75 11.14 -2.98
N THR A 516 6.92 11.67 -2.12
CA THR A 516 5.48 11.88 -2.38
C THR A 516 5.20 13.26 -2.97
N GLY A 517 4.13 13.38 -3.75
CA GLY A 517 3.68 14.66 -4.30
C GLY A 517 4.68 15.28 -5.27
N THR A 518 5.11 16.49 -4.95
CA THR A 518 6.02 17.27 -5.78
C THR A 518 7.48 17.16 -5.35
N GLU A 519 7.85 16.18 -4.53
CA GLU A 519 9.18 16.11 -3.93
C GLU A 519 10.08 15.15 -4.69
N PHE A 520 11.25 15.65 -5.07
CA PHE A 520 12.30 14.93 -5.78
C PHE A 520 13.65 15.22 -5.15
N ASP A 521 14.50 14.21 -5.10
CA ASP A 521 15.86 14.31 -4.64
C ASP A 521 16.83 13.77 -5.67
N ILE A 522 18.03 14.36 -5.68
CA ILE A 522 19.13 13.99 -6.56
C ILE A 522 20.33 13.53 -5.74
N ASN A 523 21.09 12.58 -6.28
CA ASN A 523 22.34 12.13 -5.68
C ASN A 523 23.43 12.10 -6.75
N PHE A 524 24.48 12.88 -6.58
CA PHE A 524 25.65 12.95 -7.47
C PHE A 524 26.74 11.93 -7.12
N HIS A 525 26.50 11.09 -6.13
CA HIS A 525 27.42 10.09 -5.60
C HIS A 525 26.92 8.63 -5.79
N GLY A 526 26.15 8.39 -6.82
CA GLY A 526 25.51 7.11 -7.09
C GLY A 526 24.33 6.86 -6.14
N THR A 527 24.38 5.75 -5.41
CA THR A 527 23.34 5.37 -4.44
C THR A 527 23.83 5.54 -3.00
N ALA A 528 24.81 6.42 -2.76
CA ALA A 528 25.41 6.61 -1.45
C ALA A 528 24.40 7.20 -0.45
N VAL A 529 24.24 6.51 0.69
CA VAL A 529 23.36 6.93 1.78
C VAL A 529 23.77 8.30 2.33
N GLY A 530 22.78 9.15 2.59
CA GLY A 530 22.99 10.49 3.16
C GLY A 530 23.65 11.49 2.19
N LYS A 531 23.57 11.21 0.88
CA LYS A 531 24.08 12.07 -0.20
C LYS A 531 23.00 12.50 -1.18
N TRP A 532 21.77 12.42 -0.76
CA TRP A 532 20.62 12.89 -1.50
C TRP A 532 20.37 14.37 -1.18
N ASP A 533 20.16 15.16 -2.22
CA ASP A 533 19.90 16.58 -2.14
C ASP A 533 18.51 16.88 -2.68
N TYR A 534 17.70 17.57 -1.90
CA TYR A 534 16.38 18.04 -2.27
C TYR A 534 16.47 19.04 -3.42
N ILE A 535 15.64 18.85 -4.47
CA ILE A 535 15.67 19.70 -5.66
C ILE A 535 14.31 20.27 -6.06
N SER A 536 13.27 20.12 -5.25
CA SER A 536 11.89 20.42 -5.63
C SER A 536 11.38 21.80 -5.20
N GLY A 537 12.23 22.67 -4.65
CA GLY A 537 11.82 23.96 -4.12
C GLY A 537 10.86 24.75 -5.01
N PRO A 538 11.16 25.00 -6.29
CA PRO A 538 10.25 25.73 -7.17
C PRO A 538 8.86 25.13 -7.35
N MET A 539 8.75 23.80 -7.29
CA MET A 539 7.45 23.09 -7.40
C MET A 539 6.74 23.02 -6.06
N HIS A 540 7.46 22.74 -4.98
CA HIS A 540 6.91 22.62 -3.63
C HIS A 540 6.26 23.92 -3.15
N PHE A 541 6.88 25.06 -3.43
CA PHE A 541 6.36 26.39 -3.05
C PHE A 541 5.40 26.99 -4.08
N ASN A 542 4.97 26.22 -5.09
CA ASN A 542 3.90 26.60 -5.99
C ASN A 542 2.55 26.10 -5.43
N ASP A 543 1.82 26.97 -4.77
CA ASP A 543 0.57 26.65 -4.06
C ASP A 543 -0.61 26.29 -4.99
N THR A 544 -0.45 26.37 -6.31
CA THR A 544 -1.55 26.20 -7.25
C THR A 544 -1.54 24.83 -7.95
N GLU A 545 -0.40 24.17 -8.04
CA GLU A 545 -0.25 22.90 -8.73
C GLU A 545 -0.17 21.70 -7.75
N PHE A 546 -0.69 20.58 -8.21
CA PHE A 546 -0.53 19.30 -7.52
C PHE A 546 -0.25 18.18 -8.54
N GLY A 547 0.43 17.14 -8.09
CA GLY A 547 0.77 15.97 -8.89
C GLY A 547 0.08 14.70 -8.41
N ALA A 548 0.46 13.58 -9.01
CA ALA A 548 0.19 12.27 -8.47
C ALA A 548 0.89 12.08 -7.12
N PHE A 549 0.47 11.12 -6.32
CA PHE A 549 1.17 10.75 -5.09
C PHE A 549 2.63 10.36 -5.36
N TYR A 550 2.88 9.65 -6.46
CA TYR A 550 4.21 9.53 -7.07
C TYR A 550 4.17 10.23 -8.43
N ALA A 551 4.58 11.48 -8.45
CA ALA A 551 4.58 12.25 -9.69
C ALA A 551 5.57 11.67 -10.72
N PRO A 552 5.19 11.57 -12.01
CA PRO A 552 6.06 11.01 -13.02
C PRO A 552 7.30 11.88 -13.19
N VAL A 553 8.47 11.23 -13.21
CA VAL A 553 9.77 11.84 -13.50
C VAL A 553 10.45 11.07 -14.63
N GLU A 554 10.97 11.79 -15.62
CA GLU A 554 11.64 11.24 -16.79
C GLU A 554 12.96 11.94 -17.02
N LEU A 555 14.06 11.18 -17.01
CA LEU A 555 15.38 11.67 -17.40
C LEU A 555 15.49 11.61 -18.93
N ASP A 556 16.01 12.67 -19.54
CA ASP A 556 16.19 12.71 -20.99
C ASP A 556 17.18 11.61 -21.42
N PRO A 557 16.76 10.67 -22.31
CA PRO A 557 17.61 9.56 -22.73
C PRO A 557 18.80 9.96 -23.60
N SER A 558 18.89 11.23 -24.01
CA SER A 558 19.92 11.75 -24.93
C SER A 558 20.63 13.02 -24.43
N ILE A 559 20.07 13.73 -23.46
CA ILE A 559 20.61 14.98 -22.93
C ILE A 559 20.80 14.84 -21.42
N SER A 560 22.05 14.60 -21.02
CA SER A 560 22.43 14.55 -19.59
C SER A 560 22.08 15.85 -18.89
N GLY A 561 21.59 15.74 -17.66
CA GLY A 561 21.16 16.86 -16.84
C GLY A 561 19.75 17.35 -17.10
N THR A 562 19.12 16.93 -18.20
CA THR A 562 17.74 17.31 -18.47
C THR A 562 16.77 16.30 -17.84
N ILE A 563 15.85 16.80 -17.01
CA ILE A 563 14.85 15.99 -16.31
C ILE A 563 13.49 16.68 -16.47
N PHE A 564 12.44 15.87 -16.63
CA PHE A 564 11.05 16.32 -16.70
C PHE A 564 10.25 15.73 -15.56
N ALA A 565 9.35 16.52 -14.98
CA ALA A 565 8.39 16.06 -13.96
C ALA A 565 6.97 16.49 -14.36
N GLY A 566 5.97 15.66 -14.03
CA GLY A 566 4.58 15.90 -14.40
C GLY A 566 3.72 16.27 -13.20
N MET A 567 3.20 17.51 -13.22
CA MET A 567 2.12 17.99 -12.35
C MET A 567 0.86 18.24 -13.19
N GLN A 568 0.28 19.41 -13.18
CA GLN A 568 -0.70 19.85 -14.18
C GLN A 568 0.02 20.42 -15.41
N HIS A 569 1.17 21.04 -15.19
CA HIS A 569 2.18 21.32 -16.21
C HIS A 569 3.25 20.23 -16.26
N VAL A 570 4.00 20.21 -17.34
CA VAL A 570 5.30 19.55 -17.35
C VAL A 570 6.34 20.55 -16.86
N TRP A 571 7.10 20.16 -15.87
CA TRP A 571 8.24 20.91 -15.34
C TRP A 571 9.55 20.36 -15.88
N ARG A 572 10.55 21.20 -16.08
CA ARG A 572 11.85 20.83 -16.64
C ARG A 572 12.99 21.52 -15.89
N THR A 573 14.03 20.74 -15.55
CA THR A 573 15.39 21.24 -15.26
C THR A 573 16.34 20.82 -16.39
N GLN A 574 17.48 21.50 -16.56
CA GLN A 574 18.45 21.20 -17.61
C GLN A 574 19.90 21.03 -17.09
N ASP A 575 20.07 21.04 -15.77
CA ASP A 575 21.37 20.88 -15.11
C ASP A 575 21.28 20.03 -13.82
N ASN A 576 20.39 19.00 -13.83
CA ASN A 576 20.17 18.10 -12.70
C ASN A 576 19.55 18.81 -11.46
N GLY A 577 18.65 19.77 -11.67
CA GLY A 577 18.01 20.50 -10.59
C GLY A 577 18.79 21.67 -10.06
N GLY A 578 19.88 22.09 -10.75
CA GLY A 578 20.65 23.27 -10.41
C GLY A 578 22.13 23.06 -10.10
N SER A 579 22.77 24.08 -9.59
CA SER A 579 24.21 24.03 -9.29
C SER A 579 24.52 22.98 -8.23
N ARG A 580 25.23 21.91 -8.61
CA ARG A 580 25.66 20.85 -7.69
C ARG A 580 26.34 21.39 -6.42
N ALA A 581 27.23 22.40 -6.59
CA ALA A 581 27.94 22.97 -5.44
C ALA A 581 26.98 23.66 -4.43
N TYR A 582 25.87 24.22 -4.92
CA TYR A 582 24.86 24.81 -4.07
C TYR A 582 24.04 23.72 -3.38
N LEU A 583 23.61 22.71 -4.15
CA LEU A 583 22.79 21.60 -3.66
C LEU A 583 23.53 20.81 -2.57
N ASP A 584 24.75 20.32 -2.85
CA ASP A 584 25.60 19.60 -1.87
C ASP A 584 25.80 20.42 -0.56
N ALA A 585 25.85 21.76 -0.65
CA ALA A 585 26.11 22.63 0.51
C ALA A 585 24.88 23.01 1.33
N ASN A 586 23.68 23.07 0.71
CA ASN A 586 22.52 23.70 1.30
C ASN A 586 21.26 22.83 1.30
N CYS A 587 21.17 21.82 0.42
CA CYS A 587 19.91 21.13 0.11
C CYS A 587 19.92 19.65 0.50
N ASN A 588 20.88 19.21 1.32
CA ASN A 588 20.97 17.80 1.72
C ASN A 588 19.68 17.34 2.43
N GLU A 589 19.08 16.27 1.97
CA GLU A 589 17.78 15.76 2.43
C GLU A 589 17.78 15.43 3.93
N GLN A 590 18.85 14.85 4.46
CA GLN A 590 18.94 14.61 5.90
C GLN A 590 18.94 15.90 6.72
N ALA A 591 19.46 17.00 6.17
CA ALA A 591 19.39 18.30 6.80
C ALA A 591 18.03 18.98 6.60
N TYR A 592 17.33 18.70 5.49
CA TYR A 592 15.96 19.15 5.23
C TYR A 592 15.00 18.58 6.28
N ASN A 593 15.04 17.29 6.51
CA ASN A 593 14.28 16.65 7.60
C ASN A 593 14.66 17.17 9.02
N SER A 594 15.75 17.90 9.16
CA SER A 594 16.24 18.52 10.39
C SER A 594 16.24 20.06 10.41
N ASN A 595 15.48 20.73 9.49
CA ASN A 595 15.21 22.19 9.46
C ASN A 595 16.07 23.01 8.49
N ILE A 596 16.06 22.72 7.18
CA ILE A 596 16.40 23.75 6.20
C ILE A 596 15.31 24.84 6.28
N PRO A 597 15.64 26.11 6.51
CA PRO A 597 14.65 27.17 6.47
C PRO A 597 14.00 27.27 5.08
N ASP A 598 12.70 27.55 4.98
CA ASP A 598 11.98 27.74 3.72
C ASP A 598 12.67 28.71 2.77
N SER A 599 13.32 29.75 3.32
CA SER A 599 14.10 30.70 2.55
C SER A 599 15.35 30.12 1.84
N VAL A 600 15.79 28.93 2.26
CA VAL A 600 16.85 28.15 1.59
C VAL A 600 16.21 27.10 0.70
N ALA A 601 15.23 26.38 1.21
CA ALA A 601 14.53 25.28 0.52
C ALA A 601 13.92 25.73 -0.82
N ILE A 602 13.38 26.93 -0.89
CA ILE A 602 12.83 27.52 -2.13
C ILE A 602 13.86 27.63 -3.26
N ASN A 603 15.15 27.71 -2.93
CA ASN A 603 16.26 27.79 -3.88
C ASN A 603 16.89 26.41 -4.16
N CYS A 604 16.38 25.35 -3.55
CA CYS A 604 16.80 24.00 -3.83
C CYS A 604 16.06 23.48 -5.06
N GLY A 605 16.68 23.58 -6.19
CA GLY A 605 16.12 23.28 -7.50
C GLY A 605 16.01 24.51 -8.41
N ASP A 606 15.92 24.27 -9.71
CA ASP A 606 15.82 25.29 -10.75
C ASP A 606 14.71 24.96 -11.77
N TRP A 607 13.75 24.15 -11.36
CA TRP A 607 12.66 23.69 -12.21
C TRP A 607 11.83 24.86 -12.75
N VAL A 608 11.45 24.75 -14.03
CA VAL A 608 10.56 25.68 -14.71
C VAL A 608 9.43 24.94 -15.41
N ALA A 609 8.21 25.42 -15.28
CA ALA A 609 7.07 24.90 -16.05
C ALA A 609 7.22 25.27 -17.52
N ILE A 610 6.88 24.33 -18.42
CA ILE A 610 7.00 24.52 -19.88
C ILE A 610 5.62 24.47 -20.54
N GLY A 611 5.42 25.29 -21.56
CA GLY A 611 4.14 25.39 -22.31
C GLY A 611 3.39 26.72 -22.09
N GLY A 612 3.93 27.58 -21.21
CA GLY A 612 3.39 28.92 -20.95
C GLY A 612 2.62 28.99 -19.63
N GLY A 613 3.28 29.58 -18.62
CA GLY A 613 2.75 29.74 -17.27
C GLY A 613 3.12 28.57 -16.34
N ASP A 614 2.83 28.76 -15.07
CA ASP A 614 3.07 27.81 -13.98
C ASP A 614 1.88 27.76 -13.00
N GLN A 615 0.73 28.31 -13.41
CA GLN A 615 -0.48 28.33 -12.60
C GLN A 615 -1.59 27.51 -13.26
N VAL A 616 -2.42 26.87 -12.46
CA VAL A 616 -3.57 26.08 -12.93
C VAL A 616 -4.44 26.91 -13.87
N GLY A 617 -4.76 26.34 -15.05
CA GLY A 617 -5.58 26.95 -16.08
C GLY A 617 -4.82 27.83 -17.08
N GLU A 618 -3.51 27.99 -16.92
CA GLU A 618 -2.67 28.69 -17.90
C GLU A 618 -2.38 27.81 -19.15
N PRO A 619 -1.83 28.39 -20.23
CA PRO A 619 -1.71 27.68 -21.51
C PRO A 619 -0.94 26.36 -21.46
N GLY A 620 0.01 26.19 -20.55
CA GLY A 620 0.80 24.99 -20.37
C GLY A 620 0.13 23.90 -19.53
N ASP A 621 -0.98 24.20 -18.85
CA ASP A 621 -1.75 23.23 -18.06
C ASP A 621 -2.44 22.20 -18.98
N LEU A 622 -1.87 20.99 -19.07
CA LEU A 622 -2.38 19.91 -19.92
C LEU A 622 -3.73 19.36 -19.43
N THR A 623 -4.09 19.60 -18.18
CA THR A 623 -5.35 19.20 -17.56
C THR A 623 -6.44 20.26 -17.71
N GLY A 624 -6.05 21.48 -18.09
CA GLY A 624 -6.88 22.66 -18.15
C GLY A 624 -7.77 22.78 -19.38
N PRO A 625 -8.59 23.85 -19.42
CA PRO A 625 -9.55 24.09 -20.48
C PRO A 625 -8.93 24.50 -21.82
N ALA A 626 -7.67 24.94 -21.85
CA ALA A 626 -6.96 25.35 -23.05
C ALA A 626 -6.94 24.25 -24.12
N PHE A 627 -6.98 22.99 -23.69
CA PHE A 627 -6.97 21.82 -24.56
C PHE A 627 -8.36 21.16 -24.74
N GLY A 628 -9.43 21.89 -24.51
CA GLY A 628 -10.81 21.44 -24.70
C GLY A 628 -11.57 21.18 -23.41
N PRO A 629 -12.92 21.06 -23.49
CA PRO A 629 -13.78 20.96 -22.31
C PRO A 629 -13.89 19.53 -21.74
N ASP A 630 -13.42 18.52 -22.46
CA ASP A 630 -13.52 17.12 -22.04
C ASP A 630 -12.26 16.65 -21.31
N ARG A 631 -12.38 15.63 -20.47
CA ARG A 631 -11.28 14.98 -19.75
C ARG A 631 -10.38 15.97 -18.97
N GLN A 632 -10.96 17.04 -18.41
CA GLN A 632 -10.25 18.02 -17.61
C GLN A 632 -9.93 17.51 -16.21
N GLY A 633 -8.99 18.21 -15.57
CA GLY A 633 -8.65 18.05 -14.16
C GLY A 633 -7.63 16.95 -13.88
N PHE A 634 -7.30 16.84 -12.62
CA PHE A 634 -6.26 15.98 -12.08
C PHE A 634 -4.86 16.41 -12.53
N TYR A 635 -4.02 15.48 -12.99
CA TYR A 635 -2.60 15.69 -13.21
C TYR A 635 -2.06 14.79 -14.34
N ILE A 636 -0.81 15.03 -14.71
CA ILE A 636 -0.04 14.23 -15.64
C ILE A 636 0.39 12.93 -14.94
N VAL A 637 0.28 11.81 -15.63
CA VAL A 637 0.60 10.47 -15.07
C VAL A 637 1.71 9.75 -15.84
N ALA A 638 2.02 10.20 -17.05
CA ALA A 638 3.10 9.63 -17.84
C ALA A 638 3.76 10.71 -18.71
N ILE A 639 5.07 10.65 -18.77
CA ILE A 639 5.94 11.44 -19.65
C ILE A 639 6.92 10.48 -20.30
N ALA A 640 7.19 10.64 -21.60
CA ALA A 640 8.21 9.88 -22.29
C ALA A 640 8.94 10.74 -23.30
N ARG A 641 10.26 10.65 -23.32
CA ARG A 641 11.15 11.36 -24.21
C ARG A 641 11.57 10.46 -25.39
N ALA A 642 11.62 11.04 -26.58
CA ALA A 642 12.11 10.31 -27.74
C ALA A 642 13.64 10.32 -27.82
N ALA A 643 14.27 9.16 -27.81
CA ALA A 643 15.72 9.05 -27.94
C ALA A 643 16.23 9.47 -29.35
N SER A 644 15.39 9.31 -30.39
CA SER A 644 15.75 9.65 -31.76
C SER A 644 15.56 11.12 -32.15
N ASP A 645 14.82 11.90 -31.36
CA ASP A 645 14.61 13.33 -31.58
C ASP A 645 14.38 14.05 -30.22
N GLN A 646 15.42 14.75 -29.76
CA GLN A 646 15.41 15.47 -28.48
C GLN A 646 14.35 16.58 -28.38
N ASN A 647 13.67 16.95 -29.46
CA ASN A 647 12.56 17.90 -29.42
C ASN A 647 11.22 17.22 -29.19
N VAL A 648 11.13 15.90 -29.26
CA VAL A 648 9.86 15.19 -29.12
C VAL A 648 9.67 14.65 -27.71
N MET A 649 8.53 15.00 -27.15
CA MET A 649 8.05 14.52 -25.86
C MET A 649 6.58 14.12 -25.95
N TRP A 650 6.24 13.00 -25.36
CA TRP A 650 4.87 12.52 -25.19
C TRP A 650 4.47 12.70 -23.73
N ALA A 651 3.22 13.09 -23.48
CA ALA A 651 2.68 13.20 -22.13
C ALA A 651 1.22 12.74 -22.10
N ALA A 652 0.79 12.26 -20.93
CA ALA A 652 -0.58 11.83 -20.71
C ALA A 652 -1.10 12.24 -19.36
N THR A 653 -2.41 12.53 -19.29
CA THR A 653 -3.11 12.86 -18.04
C THR A 653 -3.88 11.66 -17.48
N ARG A 654 -4.20 11.72 -16.21
CA ARG A 654 -5.01 10.72 -15.50
C ARG A 654 -6.35 10.42 -16.18
N THR A 655 -6.94 11.41 -16.83
CA THR A 655 -8.24 11.31 -17.51
C THR A 655 -8.16 10.84 -18.95
N GLY A 656 -6.95 10.47 -19.41
CA GLY A 656 -6.74 9.89 -20.76
C GLY A 656 -6.52 10.91 -21.87
N ARG A 657 -6.19 12.17 -21.56
CA ARG A 657 -5.64 13.08 -22.57
C ARG A 657 -4.23 12.65 -22.92
N LEU A 658 -3.91 12.74 -24.22
CA LEU A 658 -2.59 12.42 -24.77
C LEU A 658 -2.05 13.61 -25.55
N PHE A 659 -0.78 13.89 -25.36
CA PHE A 659 -0.10 15.05 -25.95
C PHE A 659 1.22 14.65 -26.60
N VAL A 660 1.57 15.37 -27.66
CA VAL A 660 2.91 15.36 -28.25
C VAL A 660 3.41 16.79 -28.38
N SER A 661 4.60 17.06 -27.84
CA SER A 661 5.38 18.25 -28.16
C SER A 661 6.48 17.86 -29.16
N THR A 662 6.72 18.71 -30.16
CA THR A 662 7.81 18.57 -31.15
C THR A 662 8.87 19.66 -31.01
N ASN A 663 8.82 20.43 -29.93
CA ASN A 663 9.78 21.48 -29.61
C ASN A 663 10.06 21.55 -28.08
N ALA A 664 10.08 20.41 -27.40
CA ALA A 664 10.24 20.31 -25.95
C ALA A 664 11.55 20.91 -25.42
N GLN A 665 12.54 21.20 -26.25
CA GLN A 665 13.79 21.89 -25.89
C GLN A 665 13.75 23.41 -26.08
N ALA A 666 12.66 23.95 -26.61
CA ALA A 666 12.49 25.39 -26.77
C ALA A 666 12.51 26.13 -25.42
N ALA A 667 12.59 27.47 -25.47
CA ALA A 667 12.39 28.29 -24.27
C ALA A 667 11.04 27.94 -23.60
N PRO A 668 10.94 27.97 -22.26
CA PRO A 668 9.76 27.42 -21.56
C PRO A 668 8.42 27.89 -22.11
N ALA A 669 8.23 29.17 -22.31
CA ALA A 669 6.98 29.74 -22.83
C ALA A 669 6.73 29.44 -24.34
N ALA A 670 7.73 28.96 -25.08
CA ALA A 670 7.62 28.65 -26.51
C ALA A 670 7.36 27.16 -26.78
N VAL A 671 7.34 26.32 -25.76
CA VAL A 671 7.00 24.90 -25.91
C VAL A 671 5.51 24.76 -26.24
N HIS A 672 5.18 23.95 -27.22
CA HIS A 672 3.80 23.69 -27.64
C HIS A 672 3.44 22.22 -27.54
N TYR A 673 2.19 21.96 -27.19
CA TYR A 673 1.62 20.63 -27.10
C TYR A 673 0.48 20.46 -28.10
N ASN A 674 0.52 19.36 -28.87
CA ASN A 674 -0.60 18.93 -29.69
C ASN A 674 -1.35 17.82 -28.93
N ARG A 675 -2.62 18.06 -28.62
CA ARG A 675 -3.49 17.03 -28.08
C ARG A 675 -3.85 16.04 -29.18
N ILE A 676 -3.58 14.75 -28.97
CA ILE A 676 -3.70 13.70 -29.99
C ILE A 676 -4.76 12.65 -29.70
N ASP A 677 -5.30 12.58 -28.46
CA ASP A 677 -6.45 11.74 -28.15
C ASP A 677 -7.73 12.26 -28.81
N SER A 678 -8.71 11.39 -28.90
CA SER A 678 -10.00 11.69 -29.51
C SER A 678 -11.13 11.01 -28.76
N ALA A 679 -12.37 11.24 -29.20
CA ALA A 679 -13.53 10.52 -28.67
C ALA A 679 -13.47 8.98 -28.90
N ALA A 680 -12.56 8.51 -29.78
CA ALA A 680 -12.37 7.09 -30.04
C ALA A 680 -11.28 6.43 -29.15
N THR A 681 -10.54 7.22 -28.36
CA THR A 681 -9.54 6.69 -27.42
C THR A 681 -10.13 6.52 -26.01
N PRO A 682 -9.61 5.59 -25.19
CA PRO A 682 -10.09 5.43 -23.83
C PRO A 682 -9.92 6.70 -22.99
N GLY A 683 -10.99 7.13 -22.30
CA GLY A 683 -10.96 8.22 -21.32
C GLY A 683 -10.59 7.69 -19.93
N ARG A 684 -9.48 6.96 -19.82
CA ARG A 684 -9.04 6.28 -18.61
C ARG A 684 -7.58 6.63 -18.30
N PHE A 685 -7.14 6.19 -17.14
CA PHE A 685 -5.76 6.33 -16.67
C PHE A 685 -4.76 5.73 -17.67
N VAL A 686 -3.83 6.54 -18.17
CA VAL A 686 -2.72 6.10 -19.00
C VAL A 686 -1.58 5.63 -18.11
N SER A 687 -1.32 4.35 -18.09
CA SER A 687 -0.35 3.77 -17.15
C SER A 687 1.10 3.88 -17.63
N ASN A 688 1.32 3.89 -18.97
CA ASN A 688 2.68 4.02 -19.47
C ASN A 688 2.68 4.46 -20.95
N ILE A 689 3.77 5.10 -21.36
CA ILE A 689 4.09 5.46 -22.76
C ILE A 689 5.51 4.99 -23.05
N VAL A 690 5.69 4.21 -24.13
CA VAL A 690 7.01 3.79 -24.63
C VAL A 690 7.20 4.30 -26.04
N VAL A 691 8.09 5.27 -26.23
CA VAL A 691 8.42 5.83 -27.55
C VAL A 691 9.40 4.92 -28.29
N ASP A 692 9.17 4.73 -29.58
CA ASP A 692 10.08 3.97 -30.44
C ASP A 692 11.47 4.66 -30.45
N PRO A 693 12.55 3.96 -30.04
CA PRO A 693 13.87 4.57 -29.96
C PRO A 693 14.41 5.02 -31.31
N THR A 694 13.84 4.55 -32.44
CA THR A 694 14.24 4.88 -33.80
C THR A 694 13.28 5.84 -34.53
N ASN A 695 12.07 6.04 -33.98
CA ASN A 695 11.04 6.88 -34.59
C ASN A 695 10.26 7.67 -33.51
N ALA A 696 10.64 8.91 -33.31
CA ALA A 696 10.03 9.79 -32.31
C ALA A 696 8.50 10.03 -32.49
N ASN A 697 7.94 9.72 -33.67
CA ASN A 697 6.51 9.85 -33.95
C ASN A 697 5.72 8.55 -33.74
N HIS A 698 6.33 7.54 -33.17
CA HIS A 698 5.74 6.24 -32.92
C HIS A 698 5.89 5.87 -31.43
N ALA A 699 4.79 5.41 -30.81
CA ALA A 699 4.79 5.01 -29.41
C ALA A 699 3.79 3.87 -29.16
N TRP A 700 4.03 3.11 -28.11
CA TRP A 700 3.06 2.19 -27.52
C TRP A 700 2.54 2.80 -26.23
N ILE A 701 1.22 2.72 -26.03
CA ILE A 701 0.53 3.34 -24.90
C ILE A 701 -0.32 2.28 -24.21
N SER A 702 -0.28 2.24 -22.88
CA SER A 702 -1.11 1.36 -22.06
C SER A 702 -2.08 2.11 -21.18
N TYR A 703 -3.22 1.47 -20.89
CA TYR A 703 -4.28 1.98 -20.05
C TYR A 703 -4.57 1.05 -18.88
N SER A 704 -4.64 1.60 -17.67
CA SER A 704 -5.21 0.97 -16.50
C SER A 704 -6.74 1.14 -16.45
N GLY A 705 -7.42 0.51 -15.46
CA GLY A 705 -8.87 0.49 -15.35
C GLY A 705 -9.53 -0.51 -16.31
N TYR A 706 -10.87 -0.49 -16.37
CA TYR A 706 -11.66 -1.50 -17.07
C TYR A 706 -12.42 -0.92 -18.27
N ASN A 707 -12.54 -1.70 -19.34
CA ASN A 707 -13.36 -1.38 -20.51
C ASN A 707 -14.84 -1.16 -20.12
N ALA A 708 -15.30 -1.86 -19.07
CA ALA A 708 -16.67 -1.70 -18.55
C ALA A 708 -16.99 -0.26 -18.13
N PHE A 709 -15.98 0.54 -17.74
CA PHE A 709 -16.16 1.94 -17.38
C PHE A 709 -16.08 2.91 -18.57
N THR A 710 -15.56 2.45 -19.70
CA THR A 710 -15.52 3.19 -20.97
C THR A 710 -15.94 2.29 -22.14
N PRO A 711 -17.19 1.76 -22.14
CA PRO A 711 -17.60 0.69 -23.07
C PRO A 711 -17.57 1.09 -24.55
N ASN A 712 -17.66 2.39 -24.84
CA ASN A 712 -17.59 2.90 -26.21
C ASN A 712 -16.15 2.99 -26.74
N THR A 713 -15.15 2.90 -25.89
CA THR A 713 -13.73 3.04 -26.22
C THR A 713 -12.93 1.98 -25.46
N PRO A 714 -13.13 0.68 -25.78
CA PRO A 714 -12.38 -0.41 -25.16
C PRO A 714 -10.92 -0.41 -25.60
N GLY A 715 -10.13 -1.27 -24.96
CA GLY A 715 -8.72 -1.48 -25.28
C GLY A 715 -7.79 -1.07 -24.14
N HIS A 716 -6.68 -1.76 -24.04
CA HIS A 716 -5.70 -1.59 -22.95
C HIS A 716 -4.28 -1.30 -23.45
N VAL A 717 -3.93 -1.71 -24.68
CA VAL A 717 -2.62 -1.46 -25.27
C VAL A 717 -2.84 -0.99 -26.71
N PHE A 718 -2.19 0.11 -27.05
CA PHE A 718 -2.30 0.71 -28.39
C PHE A 718 -0.92 0.96 -29.00
N ASP A 719 -0.82 0.69 -30.32
CA ASP A 719 0.24 1.14 -31.20
C ASP A 719 -0.18 2.48 -31.81
N VAL A 720 0.61 3.54 -31.64
CA VAL A 720 0.22 4.92 -31.91
C VAL A 720 1.23 5.60 -32.82
N HIS A 721 0.75 6.08 -33.99
CA HIS A 721 1.57 6.84 -34.94
C HIS A 721 1.10 8.29 -35.03
N TYR A 722 1.98 9.21 -34.67
CA TYR A 722 1.74 10.65 -34.75
C TYR A 722 2.13 11.21 -36.10
N ASN A 723 1.27 11.99 -36.73
CA ASN A 723 1.54 12.70 -37.96
C ASN A 723 1.82 14.18 -37.66
N ARG A 724 3.08 14.61 -37.81
CA ARG A 724 3.48 16.00 -37.55
C ARG A 724 2.84 17.00 -38.51
N ALA A 725 2.50 16.60 -39.74
CA ALA A 725 1.94 17.52 -40.71
C ALA A 725 0.48 17.87 -40.41
N THR A 726 -0.26 16.98 -39.81
CA THR A 726 -1.68 17.18 -39.47
C THR A 726 -1.91 17.45 -37.97
N GLY A 727 -0.92 17.17 -37.11
CA GLY A 727 -1.08 17.25 -35.65
C GLY A 727 -1.98 16.16 -35.07
N THR A 728 -2.24 15.06 -35.81
CA THR A 728 -3.15 13.98 -35.41
C THR A 728 -2.40 12.65 -35.23
N ALA A 729 -3.02 11.68 -34.58
CA ALA A 729 -2.46 10.35 -34.43
C ALA A 729 -3.45 9.26 -34.85
N THR A 730 -2.91 8.13 -35.32
CA THR A 730 -3.65 6.89 -35.53
C THR A 730 -3.36 5.89 -34.43
N PHE A 731 -4.39 5.16 -34.00
CA PHE A 731 -4.34 4.21 -32.91
C PHE A 731 -4.74 2.83 -33.40
N VAL A 732 -3.91 1.82 -33.17
CA VAL A 732 -4.19 0.42 -33.45
C VAL A 732 -4.27 -0.34 -32.13
N ASP A 733 -5.42 -0.96 -31.84
CA ASP A 733 -5.62 -1.72 -30.61
C ASP A 733 -4.87 -3.06 -30.66
N LEU A 734 -3.97 -3.26 -29.74
CA LEU A 734 -3.17 -4.48 -29.54
C LEU A 734 -3.65 -5.33 -28.35
N SER A 735 -4.83 -5.06 -27.79
CA SER A 735 -5.35 -5.77 -26.61
C SER A 735 -5.65 -7.24 -26.90
N TYR A 736 -6.07 -7.59 -28.12
CA TYR A 736 -6.32 -8.97 -28.58
C TYR A 736 -7.04 -9.85 -27.52
N ASN A 737 -6.32 -10.81 -26.94
CA ASN A 737 -6.85 -11.77 -25.95
C ASN A 737 -6.61 -11.36 -24.48
N LEU A 738 -6.22 -10.12 -24.20
CA LEU A 738 -6.04 -9.65 -22.81
C LEU A 738 -7.33 -9.69 -21.99
N GLY A 739 -8.50 -9.59 -22.67
CA GLY A 739 -9.77 -9.41 -21.97
C GLY A 739 -9.92 -8.01 -21.38
N ASP A 740 -10.72 -7.89 -20.33
CA ASP A 740 -10.90 -6.63 -19.58
C ASP A 740 -9.98 -6.61 -18.35
N GLN A 741 -8.66 -6.53 -18.60
CA GLN A 741 -7.64 -6.55 -17.55
C GLN A 741 -6.81 -5.25 -17.61
N PRO A 742 -6.67 -4.52 -16.48
CA PRO A 742 -5.79 -3.36 -16.40
C PRO A 742 -4.35 -3.68 -16.77
N ILE A 743 -3.71 -2.80 -17.54
CA ILE A 743 -2.27 -2.87 -17.82
C ILE A 743 -1.59 -1.77 -17.00
N THR A 744 -0.60 -2.16 -16.21
CA THR A 744 0.08 -1.28 -15.26
C THR A 744 1.37 -0.67 -15.82
N ALA A 745 2.07 -1.40 -16.70
CA ALA A 745 3.24 -0.92 -17.43
C ALA A 745 3.42 -1.70 -18.72
N ILE A 746 4.16 -1.12 -19.67
CA ILE A 746 4.61 -1.81 -20.89
C ILE A 746 6.11 -1.59 -21.13
N ALA A 747 6.75 -2.52 -21.82
CA ALA A 747 8.12 -2.39 -22.28
C ALA A 747 8.24 -2.99 -23.68
N ARG A 748 9.13 -2.40 -24.49
CA ARG A 748 9.35 -2.81 -25.89
C ARG A 748 10.79 -3.25 -26.09
N ASP A 749 11.00 -4.49 -26.48
CA ASP A 749 12.30 -4.95 -26.95
C ASP A 749 12.52 -4.55 -28.41
N SER A 750 13.37 -3.57 -28.65
CA SER A 750 13.65 -3.06 -29.98
C SER A 750 14.44 -4.03 -30.87
N GLN A 751 15.11 -5.06 -30.29
CA GLN A 751 15.79 -6.08 -31.07
C GLN A 751 14.85 -7.11 -31.67
N THR A 752 13.91 -7.63 -30.86
CA THR A 752 12.99 -8.68 -31.30
C THR A 752 11.66 -8.13 -31.80
N GLY A 753 11.33 -6.91 -31.38
CA GLY A 753 10.03 -6.35 -31.65
C GLY A 753 8.96 -6.84 -30.67
N ASN A 754 9.28 -7.59 -29.65
CA ASN A 754 8.32 -8.08 -28.66
C ASN A 754 7.88 -6.98 -27.70
N LEU A 755 6.59 -6.99 -27.33
CA LEU A 755 6.04 -6.16 -26.27
C LEU A 755 5.84 -7.00 -25.01
N TYR A 756 6.14 -6.39 -23.86
CA TYR A 756 5.84 -6.93 -22.53
C TYR A 756 4.82 -6.04 -21.85
N ALA A 757 3.84 -6.63 -21.19
CA ALA A 757 2.80 -5.93 -20.45
C ALA A 757 2.75 -6.43 -19.02
N ALA A 758 2.87 -5.52 -18.06
CA ALA A 758 2.67 -5.76 -16.64
C ALA A 758 1.18 -5.72 -16.30
N THR A 759 0.76 -6.60 -15.43
CA THR A 759 -0.63 -6.78 -14.99
C THR A 759 -0.69 -7.04 -13.48
N ASP A 760 -1.89 -7.12 -12.91
CA ASP A 760 -2.10 -7.52 -11.52
C ASP A 760 -1.71 -9.00 -11.23
N PHE A 761 -1.41 -9.79 -12.28
CA PHE A 761 -1.12 -11.23 -12.17
C PHE A 761 0.23 -11.64 -12.77
N GLY A 762 1.13 -10.68 -12.99
CA GLY A 762 2.46 -10.91 -13.56
C GLY A 762 2.68 -10.21 -14.88
N VAL A 763 3.58 -10.76 -15.72
CA VAL A 763 4.01 -10.16 -17.00
C VAL A 763 3.60 -11.03 -18.18
N LEU A 764 3.00 -10.41 -19.18
CA LEU A 764 2.63 -11.01 -20.46
C LEU A 764 3.58 -10.56 -21.57
N GLU A 765 3.77 -11.40 -22.59
CA GLU A 765 4.54 -11.13 -23.81
C GLU A 765 3.63 -11.19 -25.04
N LEU A 766 3.72 -10.18 -25.91
CA LEU A 766 3.20 -10.22 -27.26
C LEU A 766 4.41 -10.25 -28.23
N ARG A 767 4.62 -11.38 -28.89
CA ARG A 767 5.70 -11.51 -29.86
C ARG A 767 5.38 -10.70 -31.11
N ASN A 768 6.41 -10.16 -31.71
CA ASN A 768 6.32 -9.37 -32.92
C ASN A 768 5.53 -10.11 -34.03
N GLY A 769 4.56 -9.41 -34.63
CA GLY A 769 3.70 -9.98 -35.68
C GLY A 769 2.68 -11.03 -35.18
N ARG A 770 2.51 -11.21 -33.89
CA ARG A 770 1.50 -12.10 -33.31
C ARG A 770 0.33 -11.28 -32.72
N THR A 771 -0.78 -11.99 -32.50
CA THR A 771 -2.05 -11.43 -31.95
C THR A 771 -2.49 -12.15 -30.69
N VAL A 772 -1.57 -12.80 -29.99
CA VAL A 772 -1.86 -13.54 -28.76
C VAL A 772 -0.83 -13.21 -27.70
N TRP A 773 -1.28 -12.59 -26.63
CA TRP A 773 -0.53 -12.38 -25.40
C TRP A 773 -0.38 -13.70 -24.65
N ARG A 774 0.79 -13.96 -24.12
CA ARG A 774 1.13 -15.15 -23.34
C ARG A 774 1.91 -14.74 -22.09
N GLN A 775 1.97 -15.59 -21.09
CA GLN A 775 2.89 -15.39 -19.97
C GLN A 775 4.32 -15.26 -20.48
N ALA A 776 5.03 -14.23 -20.05
CA ALA A 776 6.38 -13.91 -20.54
C ALA A 776 7.40 -14.98 -20.16
N ALA A 777 7.30 -15.52 -18.94
CA ALA A 777 8.17 -16.59 -18.45
C ALA A 777 7.50 -17.32 -17.26
N SER A 778 8.04 -18.47 -16.89
CA SER A 778 7.72 -19.17 -15.64
C SER A 778 8.57 -18.64 -14.47
N GLY A 779 8.08 -18.81 -13.23
CA GLY A 779 8.85 -18.48 -12.02
C GLY A 779 8.42 -17.18 -11.33
N LEU A 780 7.84 -16.22 -12.04
CA LEU A 780 7.16 -15.09 -11.41
C LEU A 780 5.82 -15.58 -10.83
N PRO A 781 5.59 -15.42 -9.50
CA PRO A 781 4.29 -15.77 -8.93
C PRO A 781 3.19 -14.84 -9.44
N PRO A 782 1.90 -15.21 -9.30
CA PRO A 782 0.77 -14.31 -9.59
C PRO A 782 0.77 -13.13 -8.60
N VAL A 783 1.36 -12.02 -9.00
CA VAL A 783 1.55 -10.80 -8.20
C VAL A 783 1.39 -9.58 -9.09
N ALA A 784 0.87 -8.50 -8.54
CA ALA A 784 0.80 -7.23 -9.27
C ALA A 784 2.21 -6.73 -9.60
N VAL A 785 2.41 -6.31 -10.84
CA VAL A 785 3.66 -5.74 -11.35
C VAL A 785 3.38 -4.30 -11.77
N TYR A 786 4.06 -3.32 -11.17
CA TYR A 786 3.78 -1.91 -11.45
C TYR A 786 4.81 -1.26 -12.36
N SER A 787 5.98 -1.85 -12.50
CA SER A 787 7.05 -1.28 -13.32
C SER A 787 7.78 -2.35 -14.10
N LEU A 788 8.13 -2.02 -15.34
CA LEU A 788 8.98 -2.81 -16.21
C LEU A 788 10.19 -1.96 -16.64
N ALA A 789 11.40 -2.44 -16.38
CA ALA A 789 12.63 -1.83 -16.89
C ALA A 789 13.35 -2.80 -17.81
N LEU A 790 13.48 -2.43 -19.09
CA LEU A 790 14.08 -3.27 -20.11
C LEU A 790 15.37 -2.65 -20.65
N SER A 791 16.46 -3.42 -20.64
CA SER A 791 17.67 -3.10 -21.37
C SER A 791 17.83 -4.01 -22.59
N THR A 792 17.61 -3.44 -23.75
CA THR A 792 17.82 -4.16 -25.03
C THR A 792 19.29 -4.56 -25.18
N GLN A 793 20.25 -3.70 -24.84
CA GLN A 793 21.68 -3.99 -24.89
C GLN A 793 22.10 -5.03 -23.85
N GLY A 794 21.62 -4.90 -22.62
CA GLY A 794 21.86 -5.86 -21.55
C GLY A 794 21.10 -7.16 -21.68
N ARG A 795 20.15 -7.26 -22.62
CA ARG A 795 19.27 -8.42 -22.80
C ARG A 795 18.61 -8.85 -21.49
N VAL A 796 18.00 -7.92 -20.77
CA VAL A 796 17.39 -8.17 -19.48
C VAL A 796 16.13 -7.31 -19.31
N LEU A 797 15.10 -7.94 -18.74
CA LEU A 797 13.87 -7.28 -18.29
C LEU A 797 13.75 -7.44 -16.79
N TYR A 798 13.54 -6.35 -16.07
CA TYR A 798 13.18 -6.34 -14.65
C TYR A 798 11.70 -6.03 -14.49
N ALA A 799 11.06 -6.72 -13.54
CA ALA A 799 9.69 -6.50 -13.11
C ALA A 799 9.68 -6.07 -11.63
N GLY A 800 9.32 -4.83 -11.38
CA GLY A 800 9.04 -4.32 -10.03
C GLY A 800 7.67 -4.77 -9.58
N THR A 801 7.62 -5.66 -8.58
CA THR A 801 6.37 -6.25 -8.12
C THR A 801 5.85 -5.56 -6.86
N HIS A 802 4.54 -5.51 -6.72
CA HIS A 802 3.89 -4.96 -5.54
C HIS A 802 3.72 -6.05 -4.47
N GLY A 803 4.84 -6.38 -3.78
CA GLY A 803 4.82 -7.30 -2.65
C GLY A 803 5.72 -8.54 -2.77
N ARG A 804 6.46 -8.71 -3.88
CA ARG A 804 7.42 -9.82 -4.06
C ARG A 804 8.78 -9.33 -4.53
N SER A 805 9.12 -8.09 -4.23
CA SER A 805 10.38 -7.45 -4.60
C SER A 805 10.57 -7.36 -6.13
N ILE A 806 11.78 -7.50 -6.66
CA ILE A 806 12.08 -7.39 -8.09
C ILE A 806 12.43 -8.76 -8.67
N TYR A 807 11.88 -9.04 -9.85
CA TYR A 807 12.21 -10.22 -10.64
C TYR A 807 12.96 -9.83 -11.91
N GLN A 808 13.84 -10.72 -12.36
CA GLN A 808 14.65 -10.55 -13.56
C GLN A 808 14.34 -11.66 -14.57
N LEU A 809 14.12 -11.28 -15.84
CA LEU A 809 14.05 -12.18 -16.97
C LEU A 809 15.27 -11.97 -17.87
N ASP A 810 16.04 -13.03 -18.11
CA ASP A 810 17.14 -13.04 -19.07
C ASP A 810 16.63 -13.25 -20.49
N LEU A 811 16.83 -12.28 -21.35
CA LEU A 811 16.43 -12.27 -22.76
C LEU A 811 17.55 -12.70 -23.71
N SER A 812 18.72 -13.13 -23.20
CA SER A 812 19.88 -13.47 -24.05
C SER A 812 19.65 -14.71 -24.93
N GLY A 813 18.67 -15.56 -24.58
CA GLY A 813 18.25 -16.72 -25.39
C GLY A 813 17.29 -16.42 -26.53
N ASP A 814 16.70 -15.23 -26.58
CA ASP A 814 15.73 -14.82 -27.59
C ASP A 814 16.43 -14.25 -28.82
N ASN A 815 17.14 -15.08 -29.59
CA ASN A 815 17.67 -14.71 -30.87
C ASN A 815 16.64 -14.91 -31.98
N GLU A 816 16.45 -13.92 -32.86
CA GLU A 816 15.53 -13.89 -34.00
C GLU A 816 15.83 -14.90 -35.10
N ASN A 817 16.27 -16.10 -34.82
CA ASN A 817 16.43 -17.10 -35.89
C ASN A 817 16.12 -18.52 -35.39
N SER A 818 14.82 -18.78 -35.18
CA SER A 818 14.33 -20.17 -35.26
C SER A 818 12.98 -20.18 -35.96
N GLY A 819 12.98 -19.82 -37.20
CA GLY A 819 12.03 -20.36 -38.16
C GLY A 819 12.33 -21.86 -38.33
N GLY A 820 11.49 -22.70 -37.76
CA GLY A 820 11.41 -24.12 -38.15
C GLY A 820 12.14 -25.10 -37.24
N GLY A 821 11.38 -25.95 -36.56
CA GLY A 821 11.77 -27.31 -36.28
C GLY A 821 12.13 -27.69 -34.85
N GLY A 822 11.17 -28.19 -34.17
CA GLY A 822 11.16 -29.44 -33.42
C GLY A 822 12.23 -29.78 -32.39
N GLY A 823 11.77 -30.04 -31.17
CA GLY A 823 12.28 -31.21 -30.44
C GLY A 823 13.17 -30.92 -29.23
N GLY A 824 12.60 -31.08 -28.08
CA GLY A 824 13.15 -32.00 -27.07
C GLY A 824 14.16 -31.51 -26.06
N GLY A 825 13.76 -31.58 -24.80
CA GLY A 825 14.60 -32.18 -23.79
C GLY A 825 15.26 -31.32 -22.74
N GLY A 826 14.68 -31.20 -21.61
CA GLY A 826 15.17 -31.75 -20.35
C GLY A 826 16.36 -31.08 -19.66
N GLY A 827 16.17 -30.80 -18.41
CA GLY A 827 17.26 -30.69 -17.48
C GLY A 827 17.10 -29.60 -16.44
N GLY A 828 16.44 -29.92 -15.34
CA GLY A 828 16.41 -29.12 -14.17
C GLY A 828 17.77 -29.06 -13.47
N ASN A 829 17.95 -28.02 -12.68
CA ASN A 829 18.50 -28.17 -11.34
C ASN A 829 18.20 -26.91 -10.54
N GLY A 830 17.62 -27.14 -9.35
CA GLY A 830 17.31 -26.13 -8.37
C GLY A 830 18.55 -25.81 -7.54
N GLY A 831 18.52 -24.61 -6.96
CA GLY A 831 19.36 -24.08 -5.92
C GLY A 831 18.63 -22.89 -5.30
#